data_093dea2461b9b009bb72430cd0e4fcfb
#
_entry.id   093dea2461b9b009bb72430cd0e4fcfb
#
_cell.length_a   1.000
_cell.length_b   1.000
_cell.length_c   1.000
_cell.angle_alpha   90.00
_cell.angle_beta   90.00
_cell.angle_gamma   90.00
#
_symmetry.space_group_name_H-M   'P 1'
#
loop_
_entity.id
_entity.type
_entity.pdbx_description
1 polymer ?
#
loop_
_entity_poly.entity_id
_entity_poly.type
_entity_poly.pdbx_seq_one_letter_code
_entity_poly.pdbx_strand_id
1 'polypeptide(L)'
;MDGSGLPVSEEQLPFEFDPDAVEDWDAFELLEPAVQEWWLREFGEFVPENGGFFTPPQRGAIPKIHDGSNTLVAAPTGSGKTQASFCAIINELFRRDRNDDGLENSVYCLYISPLKSLANDIHRNLEVPLEGITSILEERGEDVGEIRHAIRHGDTSSSDRQKMLEETPHILNTTPETLAILLNSPKFREKLRTVEYVIVDEIHSLAGGKRGTHMAVSLERLAALTHEEFTRIGCSATIEPLTRVAEFLVGQCEAPRASDGRTENSVNREPRAVARTADERVPRDENRPSNHASEPEAREQTENSVSREPSEAPRASDERTGSEATREPSEPDDRTRDYEIVDARFAREFDLELECPADDLINTPRDVVQDRFYRMLHEHIQDHTNTLVFTNTRSGAERVLHNLRERFDDYDEDNSGCHHGSLSKEVRQGIESRLKDGDLEVVTSSTSLELGIDMPHVDLVVQVGSPKSVAALLQRVGRAGHRVGQTVTGRVIALDRDELVECAVMLKKAEEGFVDSVSIPENAQDVAAQHVYGMAIAEIRPESEVKAVLRRAYPYRNYGEAEFEQLMRYLTADYAGLEDRNVYAKVWRDENDPPEGEHHHESFPVGEPLIGKRGRLARVIYMTNIGTIPDSFTCDVSTRGSNEWVGQLDESYLDTLEKGDVFVLGGDHFEYRYRRGSKVYVDRTSARPTVPSWYSERLPLSYDLGCEILAFQRELLERHEAGGPPAVRAWLRELPLDDDSVRALARLFDYQLRYAGPESVSTDSRLVVEVERDRQEYERHYYVHSAYGRKVNDGLSRLLAYECAQEATANVQVAVADNGFVLSMPLNRKVDLEGILEDLRPEDVREKLRSALAGTDLLQRYFRINATRSLMILKRYKGYEKSASEQQVSSEMLLGFAEDLEEFAVIEETYREILEDKLNVAEIEGIVGEMASGDLEVSRHLLDSPTPRAFGLATLSASDVVLAEDESAALQAFHEHVLEEIGEESLAGLSGTDGRSRSGTGTATGDE
;
A
#
# COMPACT_ATOMS: atom_id res chain seq x y z
N MET A 1 -33.64 14.04 -39.39
CA MET A 1 -32.60 13.13 -38.89
C MET A 1 -31.68 12.90 -40.07
N ASP A 2 -30.68 13.70 -40.19
CA ASP A 2 -29.61 13.55 -41.14
C ASP A 2 -28.61 12.60 -40.52
N GLY A 3 -28.00 11.78 -41.32
CA GLY A 3 -27.30 10.55 -40.95
C GLY A 3 -26.01 10.69 -40.12
N SER A 4 -25.78 11.79 -39.42
CA SER A 4 -24.75 11.94 -38.39
C SER A 4 -25.48 11.91 -37.05
N GLY A 5 -25.26 10.90 -36.25
CA GLY A 5 -25.93 10.70 -34.95
C GLY A 5 -25.53 11.71 -33.85
N LEU A 6 -24.83 12.79 -34.19
CA LEU A 6 -24.43 13.83 -33.26
C LEU A 6 -25.58 14.74 -32.86
N PRO A 7 -25.82 14.96 -31.55
CA PRO A 7 -26.77 15.94 -31.06
C PRO A 7 -26.31 17.39 -31.34
N VAL A 8 -25.03 17.58 -31.64
CA VAL A 8 -24.39 18.85 -31.98
C VAL A 8 -24.04 18.82 -33.49
N SER A 9 -24.47 19.80 -34.27
CA SER A 9 -24.09 19.89 -35.70
C SER A 9 -22.58 20.12 -35.80
N GLU A 10 -21.93 19.56 -36.85
CA GLU A 10 -20.48 19.78 -37.15
C GLU A 10 -20.07 21.25 -37.08
N GLU A 11 -20.98 22.18 -37.42
CA GLU A 11 -20.79 23.63 -37.35
C GLU A 11 -20.68 24.21 -35.91
N GLN A 12 -21.00 23.42 -34.86
CA GLN A 12 -21.02 23.85 -33.46
C GLN A 12 -19.85 23.28 -32.63
N LEU A 13 -19.06 22.39 -33.20
CA LEU A 13 -17.87 21.86 -32.52
C LEU A 13 -16.75 22.93 -32.54
N PRO A 14 -16.01 23.09 -31.43
CA PRO A 14 -14.94 24.07 -31.34
C PRO A 14 -13.68 23.71 -32.19
N PHE A 15 -13.68 22.56 -32.85
CA PHE A 15 -12.58 22.03 -33.68
C PHE A 15 -13.09 21.27 -34.89
N GLU A 16 -12.30 21.20 -35.96
CA GLU A 16 -12.59 20.35 -37.12
C GLU A 16 -12.44 18.89 -36.73
N PHE A 17 -13.52 18.14 -36.87
CA PHE A 17 -13.63 16.77 -36.40
C PHE A 17 -13.90 15.83 -37.60
N ASP A 18 -13.11 14.75 -37.71
CA ASP A 18 -13.33 13.67 -38.69
C ASP A 18 -13.73 12.41 -37.92
N PRO A 19 -15.00 11.98 -37.95
CA PRO A 19 -15.48 10.79 -37.24
C PRO A 19 -14.73 9.51 -37.61
N ASP A 20 -14.17 9.43 -38.83
CA ASP A 20 -13.41 8.26 -39.31
C ASP A 20 -11.96 8.26 -38.78
N ALA A 21 -11.51 9.37 -38.19
CA ALA A 21 -10.15 9.53 -37.66
C ALA A 21 -10.04 9.33 -36.12
N VAL A 22 -11.17 9.22 -35.40
CA VAL A 22 -11.20 9.09 -33.93
C VAL A 22 -11.40 7.63 -33.54
N GLU A 23 -10.44 7.09 -32.80
CA GLU A 23 -10.43 5.66 -32.43
C GLU A 23 -11.51 5.25 -31.40
N ASP A 24 -12.11 6.20 -30.68
CA ASP A 24 -13.04 5.94 -29.56
C ASP A 24 -14.47 6.43 -29.80
N TRP A 25 -14.84 6.61 -31.07
CA TRP A 25 -16.19 7.00 -31.47
C TRP A 25 -17.27 6.08 -30.91
N ASP A 26 -17.06 4.78 -31.02
CA ASP A 26 -18.01 3.78 -30.52
C ASP A 26 -18.28 3.94 -29.01
N ALA A 27 -17.26 4.28 -28.23
CA ALA A 27 -17.39 4.51 -26.78
C ALA A 27 -18.14 5.83 -26.48
N PHE A 28 -17.89 6.87 -27.27
CA PHE A 28 -18.57 8.16 -27.12
C PHE A 28 -20.07 8.07 -27.51
N GLU A 29 -20.39 7.25 -28.52
CA GLU A 29 -21.78 7.03 -28.97
C GLU A 29 -22.65 6.29 -27.92
N LEU A 30 -22.02 5.60 -26.93
CA LEU A 30 -22.75 4.97 -25.81
C LEU A 30 -23.35 5.99 -24.83
N LEU A 31 -22.85 7.22 -24.83
CA LEU A 31 -23.30 8.26 -23.91
C LEU A 31 -24.62 8.88 -24.39
N GLU A 32 -25.50 9.23 -23.44
CA GLU A 32 -26.73 9.98 -23.72
C GLU A 32 -26.39 11.36 -24.32
N PRO A 33 -27.21 11.91 -25.23
CA PRO A 33 -26.92 13.15 -25.93
C PRO A 33 -26.61 14.36 -25.05
N ALA A 34 -27.15 14.44 -23.85
CA ALA A 34 -26.83 15.51 -22.92
C ALA A 34 -25.46 15.32 -22.25
N VAL A 35 -25.07 14.06 -22.00
CA VAL A 35 -23.76 13.69 -21.45
C VAL A 35 -22.69 13.94 -22.50
N GLN A 36 -22.95 13.61 -23.79
CA GLN A 36 -22.06 13.92 -24.91
C GLN A 36 -21.81 15.43 -25.04
N GLU A 37 -22.88 16.22 -24.98
CA GLU A 37 -22.79 17.67 -25.09
C GLU A 37 -22.01 18.28 -23.92
N TRP A 38 -22.26 17.81 -22.68
CA TRP A 38 -21.50 18.25 -21.52
C TRP A 38 -20.02 17.89 -21.65
N TRP A 39 -19.70 16.67 -22.08
CA TRP A 39 -18.34 16.22 -22.28
C TRP A 39 -17.58 17.10 -23.30
N LEU A 40 -18.23 17.42 -24.41
CA LEU A 40 -17.64 18.30 -25.43
C LEU A 40 -17.48 19.76 -24.96
N ARG A 41 -18.39 20.27 -24.14
CA ARG A 41 -18.25 21.62 -23.55
C ARG A 41 -17.07 21.70 -22.58
N GLU A 42 -16.83 20.64 -21.81
CA GLU A 42 -15.80 20.61 -20.75
C GLU A 42 -14.43 20.16 -21.25
N PHE A 43 -14.39 19.15 -22.11
CA PHE A 43 -13.17 18.46 -22.54
C PHE A 43 -12.90 18.52 -24.04
N GLY A 44 -13.75 19.17 -24.82
CA GLY A 44 -13.65 19.18 -26.27
C GLY A 44 -12.35 19.79 -26.80
N GLU A 45 -11.73 20.70 -26.08
CA GLU A 45 -10.44 21.30 -26.45
C GLU A 45 -9.27 20.29 -26.38
N PHE A 46 -9.39 19.21 -25.57
CA PHE A 46 -8.36 18.19 -25.40
C PHE A 46 -8.48 17.02 -26.39
N VAL A 47 -9.58 16.93 -27.16
CA VAL A 47 -9.79 15.83 -28.11
C VAL A 47 -8.65 15.71 -29.13
N PRO A 48 -8.13 16.81 -29.73
CA PRO A 48 -6.99 16.73 -30.65
C PRO A 48 -5.70 16.23 -29.97
N GLU A 49 -5.46 16.60 -28.72
CA GLU A 49 -4.28 16.20 -27.95
C GLU A 49 -4.34 14.73 -27.54
N ASN A 50 -5.53 14.24 -27.17
CA ASN A 50 -5.76 12.87 -26.75
C ASN A 50 -5.86 11.88 -27.92
N GLY A 51 -5.95 12.34 -29.16
CA GLY A 51 -6.24 11.50 -30.32
C GLY A 51 -7.65 10.87 -30.30
N GLY A 52 -8.55 11.37 -29.44
CA GLY A 52 -9.92 10.89 -29.24
C GLY A 52 -10.63 11.64 -28.10
N PHE A 53 -11.89 11.31 -27.86
CA PHE A 53 -12.72 11.95 -26.83
C PHE A 53 -12.27 11.60 -25.41
N PHE A 54 -11.58 10.48 -25.24
CA PHE A 54 -11.26 9.88 -23.96
C PHE A 54 -9.76 9.65 -23.78
N THR A 55 -9.30 9.74 -22.54
CA THR A 55 -7.97 9.26 -22.15
C THR A 55 -7.92 7.73 -22.26
N PRO A 56 -6.73 7.11 -22.34
CA PRO A 56 -6.62 5.65 -22.44
C PRO A 56 -7.44 4.86 -21.39
N PRO A 57 -7.39 5.18 -20.07
CA PRO A 57 -8.24 4.49 -19.10
C PRO A 57 -9.74 4.72 -19.29
N GLN A 58 -10.17 5.93 -19.73
CA GLN A 58 -11.57 6.21 -19.99
C GLN A 58 -12.09 5.44 -21.20
N ARG A 59 -11.31 5.42 -22.29
CA ARG A 59 -11.61 4.65 -23.52
C ARG A 59 -11.83 3.17 -23.25
N GLY A 60 -11.00 2.60 -22.35
CA GLY A 60 -11.12 1.19 -21.99
C GLY A 60 -12.25 0.88 -20.99
N ALA A 61 -12.53 1.79 -20.04
CA ALA A 61 -13.43 1.52 -18.93
C ALA A 61 -14.91 1.83 -19.23
N ILE A 62 -15.19 2.94 -19.91
CA ILE A 62 -16.59 3.38 -20.16
C ILE A 62 -17.41 2.30 -20.87
N PRO A 63 -16.98 1.67 -21.95
CA PRO A 63 -17.78 0.62 -22.62
C PRO A 63 -18.00 -0.60 -21.72
N LYS A 64 -16.99 -1.04 -20.98
CA LYS A 64 -17.07 -2.21 -20.10
C LYS A 64 -18.05 -2.00 -18.94
N ILE A 65 -18.03 -0.81 -18.33
CA ILE A 65 -18.95 -0.43 -17.25
C ILE A 65 -20.37 -0.31 -17.80
N HIS A 66 -20.53 0.26 -18.99
CA HIS A 66 -21.82 0.36 -19.68
C HIS A 66 -22.45 -1.04 -19.95
N ASP A 67 -21.61 -2.01 -20.33
CA ASP A 67 -22.03 -3.40 -20.54
C ASP A 67 -22.32 -4.16 -19.22
N GLY A 68 -22.09 -3.54 -18.07
CA GLY A 68 -22.30 -4.13 -16.74
C GLY A 68 -21.18 -5.10 -16.32
N SER A 69 -20.01 -5.05 -16.95
CA SER A 69 -18.87 -5.89 -16.61
C SER A 69 -18.15 -5.39 -15.36
N ASN A 70 -17.78 -6.30 -14.43
CA ASN A 70 -16.91 -5.97 -13.34
C ASN A 70 -15.55 -5.53 -13.91
N THR A 71 -15.06 -4.36 -13.51
CA THR A 71 -13.91 -3.76 -14.19
C THR A 71 -12.88 -3.22 -13.19
N LEU A 72 -11.62 -3.65 -13.35
CA LEU A 72 -10.49 -3.02 -12.67
C LEU A 72 -9.79 -2.05 -13.64
N VAL A 73 -9.72 -0.78 -13.25
CA VAL A 73 -9.00 0.26 -14.00
C VAL A 73 -7.71 0.61 -13.30
N ALA A 74 -6.59 0.20 -13.86
CA ALA A 74 -5.25 0.49 -13.36
C ALA A 74 -4.59 1.57 -14.22
N ALA A 75 -4.35 2.75 -13.64
CA ALA A 75 -3.77 3.88 -14.36
C ALA A 75 -3.12 4.88 -13.38
N PRO A 76 -2.16 5.68 -13.82
CA PRO A 76 -1.54 6.71 -13.00
C PRO A 76 -2.57 7.71 -12.44
N THR A 77 -2.20 8.41 -11.38
CA THR A 77 -3.03 9.48 -10.82
C THR A 77 -3.21 10.61 -11.84
N GLY A 78 -4.40 11.25 -11.84
CA GLY A 78 -4.70 12.32 -12.81
C GLY A 78 -4.99 11.85 -14.24
N SER A 79 -5.03 10.55 -14.54
CA SER A 79 -5.34 10.00 -15.86
C SER A 79 -6.85 9.91 -16.18
N GLY A 80 -7.73 10.28 -15.25
CA GLY A 80 -9.18 10.28 -15.45
C GLY A 80 -9.90 8.97 -15.12
N LYS A 81 -9.25 8.01 -14.41
CA LYS A 81 -9.88 6.72 -14.04
C LYS A 81 -11.16 6.84 -13.23
N THR A 82 -11.17 7.70 -12.20
CA THR A 82 -12.36 7.94 -11.36
C THR A 82 -13.47 8.63 -12.15
N GLN A 83 -13.10 9.56 -13.03
CA GLN A 83 -14.03 10.25 -13.93
C GLN A 83 -14.66 9.29 -14.94
N ALA A 84 -13.89 8.32 -15.47
CA ALA A 84 -14.43 7.28 -16.35
C ALA A 84 -15.59 6.52 -15.69
N SER A 85 -15.38 6.12 -14.43
CA SER A 85 -16.37 5.38 -13.64
C SER A 85 -17.64 6.21 -13.40
N PHE A 86 -17.47 7.47 -12.98
CA PHE A 86 -18.62 8.34 -12.77
C PHE A 86 -19.35 8.71 -14.06
N CYS A 87 -18.63 8.99 -15.16
CA CYS A 87 -19.24 9.30 -16.44
C CYS A 87 -20.18 8.18 -16.91
N ALA A 88 -19.70 6.92 -16.87
CA ALA A 88 -20.52 5.78 -17.24
C ALA A 88 -21.75 5.62 -16.34
N ILE A 89 -21.58 5.75 -15.01
CA ILE A 89 -22.68 5.57 -14.05
C ILE A 89 -23.71 6.71 -14.13
N ILE A 90 -23.26 7.96 -14.24
CA ILE A 90 -24.13 9.13 -14.41
C ILE A 90 -24.95 8.96 -15.69
N ASN A 91 -24.33 8.52 -16.77
CA ASN A 91 -25.00 8.21 -18.03
C ASN A 91 -26.14 7.18 -17.85
N GLU A 92 -25.86 6.08 -17.12
CA GLU A 92 -26.86 5.05 -16.87
C GLU A 92 -27.99 5.52 -15.95
N LEU A 93 -27.69 6.36 -14.95
CA LEU A 93 -28.72 6.91 -14.06
C LEU A 93 -29.64 7.88 -14.80
N PHE A 94 -29.13 8.75 -15.70
CA PHE A 94 -29.96 9.59 -16.55
C PHE A 94 -30.78 8.78 -17.56
N ARG A 95 -30.19 7.73 -18.14
CA ARG A 95 -30.92 6.81 -19.04
C ARG A 95 -32.08 6.13 -18.32
N ARG A 96 -31.85 5.70 -17.07
CA ARG A 96 -32.87 5.04 -16.26
C ARG A 96 -33.96 6.00 -15.85
N ASP A 97 -33.64 7.21 -15.40
CA ASP A 97 -34.63 8.22 -15.03
C ASP A 97 -35.61 8.55 -16.19
N ARG A 98 -35.09 8.52 -17.43
CA ARG A 98 -35.89 8.76 -18.62
C ARG A 98 -36.77 7.58 -19.06
N ASN A 99 -36.31 6.35 -18.88
CA ASN A 99 -36.97 5.15 -19.38
C ASN A 99 -37.94 4.52 -18.38
N ASP A 100 -37.70 4.69 -17.08
CA ASP A 100 -38.53 4.23 -15.97
C ASP A 100 -39.35 5.43 -15.42
N ASP A 101 -40.29 5.19 -14.55
CA ASP A 101 -41.12 6.26 -13.90
C ASP A 101 -40.30 7.12 -12.91
N GLY A 102 -39.00 7.34 -13.16
CA GLY A 102 -38.03 8.06 -12.34
C GLY A 102 -37.22 7.16 -11.40
N LEU A 103 -36.24 7.75 -10.70
CA LEU A 103 -35.44 7.03 -9.72
C LEU A 103 -36.14 6.92 -8.37
N GLU A 104 -36.14 5.74 -7.76
CA GLU A 104 -36.68 5.53 -6.42
C GLU A 104 -35.89 6.30 -5.36
N ASN A 105 -36.50 6.53 -4.19
CA ASN A 105 -35.79 7.14 -3.03
C ASN A 105 -34.88 6.12 -2.34
N SER A 106 -33.86 5.67 -3.07
CA SER A 106 -32.92 4.59 -2.71
C SER A 106 -31.51 4.85 -3.28
N VAL A 107 -30.52 4.03 -2.90
CA VAL A 107 -29.13 4.13 -3.37
C VAL A 107 -28.92 3.21 -4.57
N TYR A 108 -28.42 3.75 -5.68
CA TYR A 108 -28.06 2.99 -6.89
C TYR A 108 -26.56 2.81 -7.05
N CYS A 109 -25.76 3.79 -6.62
CA CYS A 109 -24.32 3.74 -6.69
C CYS A 109 -23.68 3.98 -5.31
N LEU A 110 -22.74 3.11 -4.94
CA LEU A 110 -21.85 3.31 -3.81
C LEU A 110 -20.46 3.65 -4.32
N TYR A 111 -19.91 4.78 -3.86
CA TYR A 111 -18.51 5.10 -4.03
C TYR A 111 -17.77 4.91 -2.69
N ILE A 112 -16.80 4.00 -2.66
CA ILE A 112 -16.05 3.62 -1.47
C ILE A 112 -14.63 4.16 -1.60
N SER A 113 -14.27 5.11 -0.73
CA SER A 113 -12.95 5.71 -0.68
C SER A 113 -12.22 5.33 0.60
N PRO A 114 -10.90 5.07 0.55
CA PRO A 114 -10.10 4.76 1.74
C PRO A 114 -9.97 5.92 2.71
N LEU A 115 -10.02 7.16 2.23
CA LEU A 115 -9.79 8.37 3.01
C LEU A 115 -11.01 9.30 2.99
N LYS A 116 -11.26 9.96 4.14
CA LYS A 116 -12.33 10.96 4.26
C LYS A 116 -12.06 12.21 3.41
N SER A 117 -10.79 12.58 3.21
CA SER A 117 -10.39 13.70 2.34
C SER A 117 -10.79 13.43 0.89
N LEU A 118 -10.47 12.24 0.37
CA LEU A 118 -10.88 11.81 -0.97
C LEU A 118 -12.41 11.79 -1.12
N ALA A 119 -13.11 11.34 -0.08
CA ALA A 119 -14.56 11.37 -0.09
C ALA A 119 -15.15 12.78 -0.21
N ASN A 120 -14.43 13.79 0.29
CA ASN A 120 -14.84 15.21 0.20
C ASN A 120 -14.40 15.87 -1.13
N ASP A 121 -13.39 15.34 -1.82
CA ASP A 121 -12.82 15.92 -3.04
C ASP A 121 -13.50 15.41 -4.33
N ILE A 122 -14.78 15.06 -4.24
CA ILE A 122 -15.54 14.46 -5.34
C ILE A 122 -16.24 15.50 -6.21
N HIS A 123 -16.17 16.78 -5.84
CA HIS A 123 -16.88 17.87 -6.52
C HIS A 123 -16.64 17.84 -8.05
N ARG A 124 -15.40 17.74 -8.46
CA ARG A 124 -15.00 17.79 -9.88
C ARG A 124 -15.47 16.58 -10.69
N ASN A 125 -15.50 15.39 -10.08
CA ASN A 125 -15.84 14.14 -10.77
C ASN A 125 -17.33 13.80 -10.68
N LEU A 126 -18.10 14.44 -9.83
CA LEU A 126 -19.51 14.14 -9.60
C LEU A 126 -20.42 15.37 -9.65
N GLU A 127 -20.15 16.42 -8.84
CA GLU A 127 -21.05 17.58 -8.75
C GLU A 127 -21.05 18.38 -10.05
N VAL A 128 -19.87 18.72 -10.61
CA VAL A 128 -19.75 19.46 -11.86
C VAL A 128 -20.41 18.74 -13.04
N PRO A 129 -20.19 17.43 -13.27
CA PRO A 129 -20.94 16.70 -14.30
C PRO A 129 -22.45 16.72 -14.09
N LEU A 130 -22.92 16.45 -12.87
CA LEU A 130 -24.37 16.43 -12.60
C LEU A 130 -25.03 17.78 -12.84
N GLU A 131 -24.44 18.87 -12.34
CA GLU A 131 -24.95 20.23 -12.56
C GLU A 131 -24.91 20.63 -14.03
N GLY A 132 -23.79 20.33 -14.73
CA GLY A 132 -23.63 20.65 -16.13
C GLY A 132 -24.60 19.92 -17.05
N ILE A 133 -24.79 18.62 -16.84
CA ILE A 133 -25.74 17.80 -17.63
C ILE A 133 -27.18 18.23 -17.34
N THR A 134 -27.53 18.45 -16.07
CA THR A 134 -28.87 18.94 -15.68
C THR A 134 -29.16 20.29 -16.34
N SER A 135 -28.21 21.22 -16.36
CA SER A 135 -28.37 22.52 -17.03
C SER A 135 -28.62 22.37 -18.54
N ILE A 136 -27.93 21.47 -19.22
CA ILE A 136 -28.13 21.18 -20.63
C ILE A 136 -29.54 20.63 -20.88
N LEU A 137 -30.01 19.72 -20.02
CA LEU A 137 -31.35 19.16 -20.13
C LEU A 137 -32.46 20.20 -19.90
N GLU A 138 -32.27 21.10 -18.91
CA GLU A 138 -33.13 22.25 -18.70
C GLU A 138 -33.15 23.21 -19.89
N GLU A 139 -31.98 23.52 -20.50
CA GLU A 139 -31.86 24.33 -21.73
C GLU A 139 -32.62 23.69 -22.90
N ARG A 140 -32.68 22.39 -22.98
CA ARG A 140 -33.45 21.65 -23.99
C ARG A 140 -34.94 21.58 -23.67
N GLY A 141 -35.37 22.00 -22.46
CA GLY A 141 -36.78 21.94 -21.98
C GLY A 141 -37.20 20.50 -21.68
N GLU A 142 -36.26 19.62 -21.35
CA GLU A 142 -36.51 18.26 -20.91
C GLU A 142 -36.77 18.24 -19.40
N ASP A 143 -37.84 17.56 -18.96
CA ASP A 143 -38.11 17.38 -17.53
C ASP A 143 -37.29 16.15 -17.02
N VAL A 144 -36.41 16.39 -16.12
CA VAL A 144 -35.47 15.36 -15.60
C VAL A 144 -35.54 15.36 -14.09
N GLY A 145 -35.57 14.17 -13.51
CA GLY A 145 -35.45 13.97 -12.08
C GLY A 145 -34.11 14.40 -11.55
N GLU A 146 -34.05 14.93 -10.32
CA GLU A 146 -32.81 15.30 -9.64
C GLU A 146 -32.04 14.03 -9.25
N ILE A 147 -30.79 13.85 -9.77
CA ILE A 147 -29.89 12.83 -9.28
C ILE A 147 -29.19 13.35 -8.01
N ARG A 148 -29.62 12.86 -6.86
CA ARG A 148 -29.10 13.25 -5.55
C ARG A 148 -27.84 12.48 -5.19
N HIS A 149 -26.86 13.19 -4.63
CA HIS A 149 -25.65 12.60 -4.05
C HIS A 149 -25.44 13.05 -2.60
N ALA A 150 -24.68 12.30 -1.83
CA ALA A 150 -24.30 12.68 -0.47
C ALA A 150 -23.07 11.92 0.02
N ILE A 151 -22.37 12.55 0.98
CA ILE A 151 -21.18 11.98 1.63
C ILE A 151 -21.55 11.50 3.04
N ARG A 152 -21.24 10.22 3.33
CA ARG A 152 -21.48 9.63 4.64
C ARG A 152 -20.27 8.89 5.17
N HIS A 153 -19.66 9.45 6.19
CA HIS A 153 -18.54 8.87 6.92
C HIS A 153 -18.67 9.10 8.44
N GLY A 154 -17.64 8.77 9.23
CA GLY A 154 -17.67 8.90 10.68
C GLY A 154 -18.04 10.28 11.20
N ASP A 155 -17.63 11.35 10.50
CA ASP A 155 -17.78 12.75 10.91
C ASP A 155 -19.11 13.39 10.43
N THR A 156 -19.89 12.69 9.60
CA THR A 156 -21.21 13.18 9.14
C THR A 156 -22.12 13.42 10.33
N SER A 157 -22.75 14.61 10.39
CA SER A 157 -23.59 15.01 11.51
C SER A 157 -24.84 14.12 11.66
N SER A 158 -25.42 14.08 12.85
CA SER A 158 -26.65 13.32 13.09
C SER A 158 -27.86 13.91 12.35
N SER A 159 -27.87 15.22 12.08
CA SER A 159 -28.90 15.90 11.27
C SER A 159 -28.81 15.43 9.80
N ASP A 160 -27.61 15.41 9.22
CA ASP A 160 -27.42 15.01 7.83
C ASP A 160 -27.72 13.52 7.64
N ARG A 161 -27.34 12.68 8.62
CA ARG A 161 -27.72 11.27 8.63
C ARG A 161 -29.24 11.06 8.65
N GLN A 162 -29.99 11.93 9.34
CA GLN A 162 -31.45 11.87 9.35
C GLN A 162 -32.03 12.37 8.02
N LYS A 163 -31.48 13.44 7.44
CA LYS A 163 -31.90 13.96 6.14
C LYS A 163 -31.74 12.89 5.05
N MET A 164 -30.62 12.17 5.02
CA MET A 164 -30.36 11.07 4.07
C MET A 164 -31.35 9.88 4.19
N LEU A 165 -32.09 9.74 5.29
CA LEU A 165 -33.16 8.74 5.41
C LEU A 165 -34.45 9.20 4.77
N GLU A 166 -34.70 10.50 4.75
CA GLU A 166 -35.92 11.13 4.20
C GLU A 166 -35.73 11.38 2.70
N GLU A 167 -34.58 11.96 2.33
CA GLU A 167 -34.15 12.22 0.98
C GLU A 167 -32.89 11.36 0.72
N THR A 168 -33.10 10.10 0.30
CA THR A 168 -31.99 9.16 0.10
C THR A 168 -31.19 9.57 -1.13
N PRO A 169 -29.84 9.66 -1.04
CA PRO A 169 -29.01 9.92 -2.21
C PRO A 169 -29.01 8.71 -3.16
N HIS A 170 -29.03 8.98 -4.46
CA HIS A 170 -28.90 7.95 -5.51
C HIS A 170 -27.43 7.51 -5.63
N ILE A 171 -26.49 8.44 -5.42
CA ILE A 171 -25.06 8.16 -5.34
C ILE A 171 -24.60 8.46 -3.91
N LEU A 172 -24.12 7.43 -3.20
CA LEU A 172 -23.65 7.55 -1.82
C LEU A 172 -22.14 7.34 -1.75
N ASN A 173 -21.45 8.38 -1.31
CA ASN A 173 -20.02 8.39 -1.07
C ASN A 173 -19.73 7.98 0.39
N THR A 174 -18.89 6.97 0.61
CA THR A 174 -18.69 6.39 1.94
C THR A 174 -17.28 5.80 2.14
N THR A 175 -17.00 5.31 3.35
CA THR A 175 -15.77 4.56 3.69
C THR A 175 -16.07 3.10 4.01
N PRO A 176 -15.09 2.18 3.92
CA PRO A 176 -15.30 0.75 4.23
C PRO A 176 -15.98 0.50 5.57
N GLU A 177 -15.56 1.19 6.62
CA GLU A 177 -16.12 1.05 7.96
C GLU A 177 -17.58 1.52 8.04
N THR A 178 -17.88 2.60 7.33
CA THR A 178 -19.25 3.14 7.30
C THR A 178 -20.18 2.23 6.56
N LEU A 179 -19.75 1.59 5.46
CA LEU A 179 -20.56 0.59 4.76
C LEU A 179 -20.99 -0.54 5.71
N ALA A 180 -20.08 -1.08 6.50
CA ALA A 180 -20.40 -2.13 7.47
C ALA A 180 -21.41 -1.67 8.56
N ILE A 181 -21.35 -0.39 8.95
CA ILE A 181 -22.35 0.24 9.83
C ILE A 181 -23.70 0.36 9.13
N LEU A 182 -23.72 0.76 7.86
CA LEU A 182 -24.94 0.90 7.07
C LEU A 182 -25.68 -0.41 6.89
N LEU A 183 -24.95 -1.50 6.61
CA LEU A 183 -25.47 -2.86 6.51
C LEU A 183 -26.15 -3.37 7.81
N ASN A 184 -25.83 -2.75 8.95
CA ASN A 184 -26.43 -3.04 10.25
C ASN A 184 -27.45 -1.96 10.72
N SER A 185 -27.68 -0.92 9.93
CA SER A 185 -28.68 0.12 10.20
C SER A 185 -30.06 -0.30 9.72
N PRO A 186 -31.07 -0.55 10.58
CA PRO A 186 -32.31 -1.16 10.16
C PRO A 186 -33.07 -0.41 9.08
N LYS A 187 -33.02 0.93 9.11
CA LYS A 187 -33.73 1.77 8.13
C LYS A 187 -32.91 2.00 6.87
N PHE A 188 -31.60 2.23 7.00
CA PHE A 188 -30.77 2.55 5.85
C PHE A 188 -30.40 1.30 5.04
N ARG A 189 -30.34 0.13 5.68
CA ARG A 189 -30.09 -1.16 5.01
C ARG A 189 -31.07 -1.40 3.87
N GLU A 190 -32.36 -1.09 4.08
CA GLU A 190 -33.38 -1.27 3.05
C GLU A 190 -33.16 -0.37 1.82
N LYS A 191 -32.48 0.78 2.02
CA LYS A 191 -32.11 1.71 0.94
C LYS A 191 -30.95 1.23 0.08
N LEU A 192 -30.23 0.20 0.53
CA LEU A 192 -29.12 -0.39 -0.21
C LEU A 192 -29.53 -1.57 -1.10
N ARG A 193 -30.81 -2.00 -1.08
CA ARG A 193 -31.25 -3.15 -1.87
C ARG A 193 -31.27 -2.91 -3.38
N THR A 194 -31.27 -1.66 -3.77
CA THR A 194 -31.30 -1.19 -5.17
C THR A 194 -29.94 -0.82 -5.72
N VAL A 195 -28.85 -1.10 -4.98
CA VAL A 195 -27.50 -0.82 -5.45
C VAL A 195 -27.17 -1.68 -6.67
N GLU A 196 -26.76 -1.02 -7.75
CA GLU A 196 -26.41 -1.60 -9.05
C GLU A 196 -24.95 -1.39 -9.39
N TYR A 197 -24.30 -0.40 -8.78
CA TYR A 197 -22.90 -0.07 -9.03
C TYR A 197 -22.15 0.15 -7.72
N VAL A 198 -20.94 -0.38 -7.65
CA VAL A 198 -20.02 -0.10 -6.53
C VAL A 198 -18.66 0.26 -7.10
N ILE A 199 -18.22 1.48 -6.84
CA ILE A 199 -16.87 1.95 -7.14
C ILE A 199 -16.01 1.80 -5.89
N VAL A 200 -14.89 1.12 -6.00
CA VAL A 200 -13.84 1.05 -4.97
C VAL A 200 -12.64 1.84 -5.48
N ASP A 201 -12.50 3.05 -4.96
CA ASP A 201 -11.40 3.93 -5.38
C ASP A 201 -10.16 3.69 -4.53
N GLU A 202 -8.98 3.91 -5.14
CA GLU A 202 -7.66 3.67 -4.56
C GLU A 202 -7.56 2.26 -3.92
N ILE A 203 -8.08 1.24 -4.65
CA ILE A 203 -8.17 -0.15 -4.15
C ILE A 203 -6.81 -0.71 -3.72
N HIS A 204 -5.70 -0.27 -4.34
CA HIS A 204 -4.35 -0.65 -3.98
C HIS A 204 -3.99 -0.30 -2.51
N SER A 205 -4.52 0.82 -2.00
CA SER A 205 -4.31 1.23 -0.61
C SER A 205 -5.10 0.41 0.41
N LEU A 206 -6.07 -0.35 -0.05
CA LEU A 206 -6.94 -1.22 0.77
C LEU A 206 -6.51 -2.68 0.71
N ALA A 207 -6.15 -3.19 -0.47
CA ALA A 207 -5.92 -4.61 -0.73
C ALA A 207 -4.87 -5.24 0.20
N GLY A 208 -3.76 -4.54 0.46
CA GLY A 208 -2.65 -5.03 1.31
C GLY A 208 -2.91 -5.01 2.82
N GLY A 209 -4.16 -4.83 3.28
CA GLY A 209 -4.43 -4.77 4.71
C GLY A 209 -5.79 -5.28 5.15
N LYS A 210 -5.93 -5.55 6.44
CA LYS A 210 -7.21 -6.02 7.04
C LYS A 210 -8.39 -5.05 6.79
N ARG A 211 -8.11 -3.81 6.44
CA ARG A 211 -9.14 -2.84 6.06
C ARG A 211 -9.81 -3.21 4.74
N GLY A 212 -9.02 -3.66 3.78
CA GLY A 212 -9.52 -4.22 2.52
C GLY A 212 -10.22 -5.56 2.74
N THR A 213 -9.68 -6.44 3.58
CA THR A 213 -10.35 -7.69 3.98
C THR A 213 -11.74 -7.41 4.54
N HIS A 214 -11.87 -6.41 5.42
CA HIS A 214 -13.16 -5.99 5.98
C HIS A 214 -14.10 -5.42 4.92
N MET A 215 -13.57 -4.66 3.95
CA MET A 215 -14.35 -4.15 2.82
C MET A 215 -14.85 -5.30 1.93
N ALA A 216 -13.99 -6.23 1.55
CA ALA A 216 -14.34 -7.36 0.69
C ALA A 216 -15.51 -8.17 1.28
N VAL A 217 -15.49 -8.48 2.58
CA VAL A 217 -16.63 -9.14 3.24
C VAL A 217 -17.86 -8.24 3.30
N SER A 218 -17.70 -6.92 3.45
CA SER A 218 -18.83 -5.98 3.41
C SER A 218 -19.50 -5.97 2.04
N LEU A 219 -18.74 -6.08 0.94
CA LEU A 219 -19.27 -6.20 -0.41
C LEU A 219 -20.07 -7.50 -0.60
N GLU A 220 -19.59 -8.63 -0.08
CA GLU A 220 -20.33 -9.89 -0.14
C GLU A 220 -21.61 -9.87 0.71
N ARG A 221 -21.59 -9.16 1.85
CA ARG A 221 -22.78 -8.91 2.65
C ARG A 221 -23.79 -7.98 1.94
N LEU A 222 -23.27 -7.03 1.16
CA LEU A 222 -24.10 -6.17 0.30
C LEU A 222 -24.72 -6.98 -0.83
N ALA A 223 -23.94 -7.83 -1.52
CA ALA A 223 -24.43 -8.71 -2.58
C ALA A 223 -25.51 -9.69 -2.09
N ALA A 224 -25.42 -10.18 -0.85
CA ALA A 224 -26.45 -10.97 -0.22
C ALA A 224 -27.72 -10.16 0.17
N LEU A 225 -27.67 -8.83 0.11
CA LEU A 225 -28.76 -7.92 0.45
C LEU A 225 -29.49 -7.38 -0.78
N THR A 226 -28.77 -7.07 -1.86
CA THR A 226 -29.29 -6.47 -3.08
C THR A 226 -30.27 -7.40 -3.82
N HIS A 227 -31.19 -6.83 -4.58
CA HIS A 227 -32.14 -7.61 -5.36
C HIS A 227 -31.50 -8.33 -6.54
N GLU A 228 -30.50 -7.69 -7.15
CA GLU A 228 -29.69 -8.21 -8.24
C GLU A 228 -28.21 -8.05 -7.90
N GLU A 229 -27.35 -8.77 -8.60
CA GLU A 229 -25.90 -8.60 -8.46
C GLU A 229 -25.50 -7.26 -9.06
N PHE A 230 -24.65 -6.52 -8.37
CA PHE A 230 -24.16 -5.20 -8.80
C PHE A 230 -22.83 -5.30 -9.53
N THR A 231 -22.56 -4.35 -10.41
CA THR A 231 -21.29 -4.18 -11.10
C THR A 231 -20.24 -3.59 -10.15
N ARG A 232 -19.08 -4.23 -10.08
CA ARG A 232 -17.95 -3.82 -9.24
C ARG A 232 -16.88 -3.14 -10.07
N ILE A 233 -16.52 -1.93 -9.72
CA ILE A 233 -15.56 -1.11 -10.43
C ILE A 233 -14.43 -0.77 -9.45
N GLY A 234 -13.20 -1.17 -9.77
CA GLY A 234 -12.01 -0.84 -9.01
C GLY A 234 -11.19 0.21 -9.71
N CYS A 235 -10.85 1.31 -9.02
CA CYS A 235 -9.88 2.27 -9.51
C CYS A 235 -8.57 2.09 -8.74
N SER A 236 -7.48 1.86 -9.45
CA SER A 236 -6.16 1.64 -8.88
C SER A 236 -5.11 2.54 -9.50
N ALA A 237 -4.13 2.94 -8.70
CA ALA A 237 -2.86 3.39 -9.22
C ALA A 237 -2.02 2.17 -9.67
N THR A 238 -0.73 2.35 -9.82
CA THR A 238 0.22 1.29 -10.19
C THR A 238 0.31 0.25 -9.09
N ILE A 239 -0.04 -1.02 -9.40
CA ILE A 239 -0.05 -2.17 -8.49
C ILE A 239 0.16 -3.47 -9.28
N GLU A 240 0.71 -4.51 -8.64
CA GLU A 240 0.95 -5.84 -9.21
C GLU A 240 0.60 -6.95 -8.21
N PRO A 241 0.15 -8.17 -8.62
CA PRO A 241 -0.39 -8.47 -9.94
C PRO A 241 -1.85 -7.98 -10.06
N LEU A 242 -2.20 -7.41 -11.22
CA LEU A 242 -3.54 -6.87 -11.48
C LEU A 242 -4.64 -7.92 -11.35
N THR A 243 -4.36 -9.16 -11.77
CA THR A 243 -5.30 -10.28 -11.66
C THR A 243 -5.72 -10.54 -10.22
N ARG A 244 -4.77 -10.57 -9.27
CA ARG A 244 -5.06 -10.76 -7.84
C ARG A 244 -5.91 -9.63 -7.26
N VAL A 245 -5.67 -8.39 -7.71
CA VAL A 245 -6.46 -7.23 -7.27
C VAL A 245 -7.86 -7.24 -7.88
N ALA A 246 -8.00 -7.69 -9.13
CA ALA A 246 -9.30 -7.89 -9.75
C ALA A 246 -10.11 -8.99 -9.05
N GLU A 247 -9.49 -10.15 -8.76
CA GLU A 247 -10.10 -11.23 -7.98
C GLU A 247 -10.51 -10.78 -6.57
N PHE A 248 -9.67 -9.95 -5.92
CA PHE A 248 -10.00 -9.34 -4.63
C PHE A 248 -11.22 -8.42 -4.72
N LEU A 249 -11.36 -7.65 -5.79
CA LEU A 249 -12.49 -6.77 -6.02
C LEU A 249 -13.78 -7.56 -6.24
N VAL A 250 -13.72 -8.58 -7.10
CA VAL A 250 -14.94 -9.27 -7.55
C VAL A 250 -15.37 -10.40 -6.60
N GLY A 251 -14.43 -11.06 -5.91
CA GLY A 251 -14.72 -12.21 -5.07
C GLY A 251 -15.23 -13.41 -5.85
N GLN A 252 -15.92 -14.34 -5.17
CA GLN A 252 -16.36 -15.62 -5.76
C GLN A 252 -17.87 -15.69 -5.97
N CYS A 253 -18.30 -16.46 -6.98
CA CYS A 253 -19.68 -16.86 -7.18
C CYS A 253 -20.17 -17.83 -6.09
N GLU A 254 -21.45 -17.98 -5.94
CA GLU A 254 -22.01 -19.11 -5.19
C GLU A 254 -21.66 -20.42 -5.91
N ALA A 255 -21.12 -21.39 -5.17
CA ALA A 255 -20.92 -22.72 -5.73
C ALA A 255 -22.27 -23.28 -6.24
N PRO A 256 -22.31 -23.90 -7.42
CA PRO A 256 -23.54 -24.52 -7.91
C PRO A 256 -24.04 -25.50 -6.85
N ARG A 257 -25.26 -25.27 -6.35
CA ARG A 257 -25.90 -26.19 -5.42
C ARG A 257 -25.92 -27.57 -6.06
N ALA A 258 -25.34 -28.56 -5.38
CA ALA A 258 -25.46 -29.96 -5.77
C ALA A 258 -26.95 -30.22 -6.03
N SER A 259 -27.28 -30.60 -7.27
CA SER A 259 -28.64 -30.75 -7.74
C SER A 259 -29.38 -31.83 -6.94
N ASP A 260 -30.16 -31.42 -5.94
CA ASP A 260 -31.32 -32.17 -5.52
C ASP A 260 -32.31 -32.16 -6.70
N GLY A 261 -32.58 -33.32 -7.26
CA GLY A 261 -33.36 -33.52 -8.48
C GLY A 261 -34.77 -32.94 -8.46
N ARG A 262 -34.87 -31.63 -8.59
CA ARG A 262 -36.09 -30.90 -8.94
C ARG A 262 -35.77 -29.92 -10.06
N THR A 263 -36.37 -30.22 -11.19
CA THR A 263 -36.46 -29.51 -12.45
C THR A 263 -36.08 -28.03 -12.42
N GLU A 264 -35.03 -27.76 -13.20
CA GLU A 264 -34.57 -26.46 -13.66
C GLU A 264 -35.68 -25.60 -14.23
N ASN A 265 -35.88 -24.42 -13.67
CA ASN A 265 -36.26 -23.25 -14.43
C ASN A 265 -35.03 -22.31 -14.43
N SER A 266 -34.05 -22.65 -15.25
CA SER A 266 -33.03 -21.72 -15.65
C SER A 266 -33.70 -20.66 -16.53
N VAL A 267 -33.92 -19.50 -16.00
CA VAL A 267 -34.16 -18.31 -16.81
C VAL A 267 -32.81 -17.98 -17.47
N ASN A 268 -32.67 -18.46 -18.70
CA ASN A 268 -31.63 -17.98 -19.61
C ASN A 268 -31.73 -16.45 -19.68
N ARG A 269 -30.80 -15.73 -19.11
CA ARG A 269 -30.56 -14.34 -19.50
C ARG A 269 -29.98 -14.37 -20.91
N GLU A 270 -30.84 -14.12 -21.91
CA GLU A 270 -30.38 -13.67 -23.22
C GLU A 270 -29.68 -12.31 -23.04
N PRO A 271 -28.55 -12.07 -23.74
CA PRO A 271 -27.99 -10.72 -23.78
C PRO A 271 -29.06 -9.76 -24.32
N ARG A 272 -29.26 -8.65 -23.65
CA ARG A 272 -30.17 -7.59 -24.11
C ARG A 272 -29.75 -7.15 -25.50
N ALA A 273 -30.41 -7.71 -26.49
CA ALA A 273 -30.22 -7.37 -27.88
C ALA A 273 -30.80 -5.97 -28.12
N VAL A 274 -29.89 -5.05 -28.41
CA VAL A 274 -30.26 -3.78 -29.06
C VAL A 274 -30.93 -4.14 -30.39
N ALA A 275 -32.18 -3.76 -30.56
CA ALA A 275 -32.94 -3.98 -31.79
C ALA A 275 -32.26 -3.24 -32.95
N ARG A 276 -31.50 -3.99 -33.75
CA ARG A 276 -31.04 -3.54 -35.07
C ARG A 276 -32.21 -3.72 -36.06
N THR A 277 -32.77 -2.65 -36.51
CA THR A 277 -33.59 -2.64 -37.73
C THR A 277 -32.64 -2.79 -38.93
N ALA A 278 -32.63 -3.99 -39.45
CA ALA A 278 -31.98 -4.25 -40.72
C ALA A 278 -32.86 -3.74 -41.88
N ASP A 279 -32.32 -2.89 -42.74
CA ASP A 279 -32.84 -2.69 -44.08
C ASP A 279 -31.82 -3.20 -45.09
N GLU A 280 -32.32 -4.14 -45.92
CA GLU A 280 -31.55 -4.86 -46.92
C GLU A 280 -31.17 -3.95 -48.09
N ARG A 281 -29.97 -4.07 -48.60
CA ARG A 281 -29.64 -4.05 -50.03
C ARG A 281 -28.30 -4.68 -50.38
N VAL A 282 -28.46 -5.84 -51.07
CA VAL A 282 -27.37 -6.49 -51.81
C VAL A 282 -27.15 -5.78 -53.18
N PRO A 283 -25.98 -5.72 -53.73
CA PRO A 283 -25.72 -6.34 -55.05
C PRO A 283 -24.52 -7.28 -55.12
N ARG A 284 -24.75 -8.36 -55.85
CA ARG A 284 -23.80 -9.33 -56.33
C ARG A 284 -22.86 -8.65 -57.35
N ASP A 285 -21.59 -9.09 -57.40
CA ASP A 285 -21.04 -9.58 -58.67
C ASP A 285 -19.87 -10.55 -58.50
N GLU A 286 -19.80 -11.43 -59.50
CA GLU A 286 -19.08 -12.69 -59.60
C GLU A 286 -17.59 -12.52 -59.95
N ASN A 287 -16.71 -13.39 -59.44
CA ASN A 287 -15.86 -14.19 -60.30
C ASN A 287 -15.04 -15.25 -59.57
N ARG A 288 -15.27 -16.49 -59.94
CA ARG A 288 -14.49 -17.72 -59.67
C ARG A 288 -13.48 -17.94 -60.81
N PRO A 289 -12.43 -18.75 -60.67
CA PRO A 289 -12.52 -20.22 -60.51
C PRO A 289 -11.42 -20.91 -59.70
N SER A 290 -11.79 -21.87 -58.87
CA SER A 290 -11.60 -23.35 -59.01
C SER A 290 -10.17 -23.90 -59.15
N ASN A 291 -9.75 -24.81 -58.25
CA ASN A 291 -9.62 -26.24 -58.52
C ASN A 291 -9.02 -27.07 -57.37
N HIS A 292 -9.73 -28.13 -57.04
CA HIS A 292 -9.39 -29.53 -56.81
C HIS A 292 -8.40 -29.92 -55.71
N ALA A 293 -8.90 -30.62 -54.67
CA ALA A 293 -9.17 -32.06 -54.48
C ALA A 293 -7.95 -32.75 -53.85
N SER A 294 -8.01 -33.51 -52.80
CA SER A 294 -8.74 -34.74 -52.51
C SER A 294 -8.32 -35.27 -51.12
N GLU A 295 -9.29 -35.72 -50.35
CA GLU A 295 -9.14 -36.76 -49.31
C GLU A 295 -8.87 -38.13 -49.96
N PRO A 296 -8.49 -39.24 -49.27
CA PRO A 296 -9.31 -39.85 -48.23
C PRO A 296 -8.59 -40.71 -47.15
N GLU A 297 -9.35 -40.94 -46.07
CA GLU A 297 -9.59 -42.15 -45.24
C GLU A 297 -8.45 -43.00 -44.64
N ALA A 298 -8.44 -43.11 -43.32
CA ALA A 298 -8.96 -44.17 -42.40
C ALA A 298 -8.06 -45.39 -42.09
N ARG A 299 -8.14 -45.77 -40.80
CA ARG A 299 -8.07 -47.09 -40.13
C ARG A 299 -6.82 -47.44 -39.36
N GLU A 300 -7.06 -47.43 -38.04
CA GLU A 300 -7.22 -48.60 -37.11
C GLU A 300 -5.97 -49.43 -36.74
N GLN A 301 -5.80 -49.46 -35.43
CA GLN A 301 -5.57 -50.65 -34.53
C GLN A 301 -4.15 -51.14 -34.23
N THR A 302 -3.98 -51.20 -32.93
CA THR A 302 -3.59 -52.29 -32.02
C THR A 302 -2.16 -52.38 -31.52
N GLU A 303 -2.11 -52.24 -30.21
CA GLU A 303 -1.48 -53.07 -29.14
C GLU A 303 0.00 -53.51 -29.24
N ASN A 304 0.57 -53.35 -28.07
CA ASN A 304 1.41 -54.25 -27.28
C ASN A 304 2.91 -53.97 -27.12
N SER A 305 3.21 -53.58 -25.93
CA SER A 305 4.14 -54.15 -24.93
C SER A 305 5.66 -54.23 -25.16
N VAL A 306 6.34 -53.93 -24.07
CA VAL A 306 7.54 -54.59 -23.50
C VAL A 306 8.90 -53.90 -23.66
N SER A 307 9.29 -53.29 -22.57
CA SER A 307 10.63 -53.35 -21.89
C SER A 307 11.94 -53.08 -22.65
N ARG A 308 12.71 -52.19 -22.12
CA ARG A 308 14.06 -52.25 -21.53
C ARG A 308 14.96 -51.07 -21.81
N GLU A 309 15.50 -50.54 -20.74
CA GLU A 309 16.65 -49.64 -20.62
C GLU A 309 17.97 -50.17 -21.25
N PRO A 310 19.12 -49.43 -21.15
CA PRO A 310 19.38 -47.97 -21.27
C PRO A 310 20.53 -47.68 -22.28
N SER A 311 20.74 -46.44 -22.71
CA SER A 311 22.11 -45.95 -22.98
C SER A 311 22.16 -44.46 -23.33
N GLU A 312 23.06 -43.79 -22.58
CA GLU A 312 23.95 -42.68 -22.93
C GLU A 312 23.44 -41.41 -23.61
N ALA A 313 23.78 -40.33 -22.90
CA ALA A 313 23.66 -38.93 -23.24
C ALA A 313 24.48 -38.54 -24.51
N PRO A 314 24.10 -37.40 -25.09
CA PRO A 314 25.09 -36.36 -25.28
C PRO A 314 24.64 -35.00 -24.75
N ARG A 315 25.68 -34.31 -24.25
CA ARG A 315 25.66 -32.92 -23.76
C ARG A 315 25.13 -31.97 -24.83
N ALA A 316 24.23 -31.08 -24.44
CA ALA A 316 23.94 -29.84 -25.16
C ALA A 316 23.99 -28.67 -24.19
N SER A 317 24.72 -27.74 -24.61
CA SER A 317 24.96 -26.33 -24.26
C SER A 317 23.95 -25.62 -23.39
N ASP A 318 24.55 -24.90 -22.42
CA ASP A 318 24.03 -23.81 -21.59
C ASP A 318 23.17 -22.79 -22.38
N GLU A 319 21.92 -22.67 -21.97
CA GLU A 319 21.19 -21.41 -21.88
C GLU A 319 20.60 -21.36 -20.47
N ARG A 320 21.31 -20.69 -19.58
CA ARG A 320 20.83 -20.33 -18.26
C ARG A 320 19.96 -19.08 -18.41
N THR A 321 18.67 -19.29 -18.53
CA THR A 321 17.69 -18.27 -18.21
C THR A 321 17.57 -18.23 -16.70
N GLY A 322 17.68 -17.02 -16.13
CA GLY A 322 17.51 -16.76 -14.72
C GLY A 322 16.19 -17.32 -14.20
N SER A 323 16.22 -17.87 -13.03
CA SER A 323 15.04 -18.34 -12.32
C SER A 323 14.23 -17.13 -11.86
N GLU A 324 13.35 -16.65 -12.73
CA GLU A 324 12.17 -15.94 -12.29
C GLU A 324 11.35 -16.95 -11.46
N ALA A 325 11.35 -16.77 -10.16
CA ALA A 325 10.30 -17.31 -9.30
C ALA A 325 9.01 -16.51 -9.54
N THR A 326 8.60 -16.38 -10.81
CA THR A 326 7.24 -16.06 -11.16
C THR A 326 6.43 -17.33 -10.88
N ARG A 327 5.73 -17.36 -9.73
CA ARG A 327 4.53 -18.17 -9.65
C ARG A 327 3.70 -17.78 -10.87
N GLU A 328 3.60 -18.68 -11.84
CA GLU A 328 2.66 -18.53 -12.95
C GLU A 328 1.32 -18.09 -12.35
N PRO A 329 0.64 -17.09 -12.92
CA PRO A 329 -0.70 -16.75 -12.48
C PRO A 329 -1.51 -18.06 -12.52
N SER A 330 -1.92 -18.54 -11.33
CA SER A 330 -2.82 -19.68 -11.24
C SER A 330 -4.02 -19.34 -12.12
N GLU A 331 -4.42 -20.29 -12.97
CA GLU A 331 -5.67 -20.14 -13.73
C GLU A 331 -6.77 -19.71 -12.74
N PRO A 332 -7.60 -18.70 -13.07
CA PRO A 332 -8.64 -18.22 -12.18
C PRO A 332 -9.48 -19.40 -11.68
N ASP A 333 -9.70 -19.48 -10.37
CA ASP A 333 -10.56 -20.50 -9.78
C ASP A 333 -11.92 -20.44 -10.50
N ASP A 334 -12.44 -21.56 -11.00
CA ASP A 334 -13.75 -21.68 -11.68
C ASP A 334 -14.91 -20.98 -10.91
N ARG A 335 -14.67 -20.57 -9.67
CA ARG A 335 -15.61 -19.87 -8.79
C ARG A 335 -15.45 -18.34 -8.78
N THR A 336 -14.39 -17.80 -9.35
CA THR A 336 -14.19 -16.34 -9.40
C THR A 336 -15.22 -15.70 -10.33
N ARG A 337 -15.80 -14.56 -9.93
CA ARG A 337 -16.69 -13.80 -10.82
C ARG A 337 -15.92 -13.29 -12.02
N ASP A 338 -16.58 -13.19 -13.16
CA ASP A 338 -16.00 -12.62 -14.37
C ASP A 338 -15.59 -11.16 -14.14
N TYR A 339 -14.45 -10.78 -14.71
CA TYR A 339 -13.92 -9.43 -14.61
C TYR A 339 -13.15 -9.05 -15.87
N GLU A 340 -13.02 -7.74 -16.07
CA GLU A 340 -12.21 -7.12 -17.10
C GLU A 340 -11.14 -6.24 -16.47
N ILE A 341 -9.95 -6.19 -17.08
CA ILE A 341 -8.87 -5.30 -16.65
C ILE A 341 -8.62 -4.26 -17.75
N VAL A 342 -8.56 -3.00 -17.34
CA VAL A 342 -8.09 -1.88 -18.15
C VAL A 342 -6.74 -1.46 -17.61
N ASP A 343 -5.67 -1.91 -18.27
CA ASP A 343 -4.30 -1.59 -17.89
C ASP A 343 -3.79 -0.39 -18.69
N ALA A 344 -3.67 0.74 -18.03
CA ALA A 344 -3.12 1.97 -18.56
C ALA A 344 -2.04 2.55 -17.63
N ARG A 345 -1.33 1.70 -16.87
CA ARG A 345 -0.35 2.11 -15.87
C ARG A 345 0.82 2.90 -16.44
N PHE A 346 1.21 2.62 -17.67
CA PHE A 346 2.34 3.23 -18.37
C PHE A 346 1.91 4.25 -19.43
N ALA A 347 0.71 4.84 -19.30
CA ALA A 347 0.20 5.85 -20.21
C ALA A 347 0.91 7.22 -20.11
N ARG A 348 1.83 7.39 -19.16
CA ARG A 348 2.60 8.62 -18.95
C ARG A 348 4.09 8.37 -19.06
N GLU A 349 4.78 9.36 -19.62
CA GLU A 349 6.24 9.40 -19.61
C GLU A 349 6.74 10.05 -18.33
N PHE A 350 7.79 9.46 -17.74
CA PHE A 350 8.44 9.97 -16.55
C PHE A 350 9.87 10.42 -16.88
N ASP A 351 10.22 11.62 -16.44
CA ASP A 351 11.59 12.13 -16.39
C ASP A 351 12.09 12.02 -14.95
N LEU A 352 12.75 10.92 -14.65
CA LEU A 352 13.25 10.57 -13.31
C LEU A 352 14.77 10.62 -13.30
N GLU A 353 15.35 11.22 -12.27
CA GLU A 353 16.80 11.24 -12.07
C GLU A 353 17.13 11.08 -10.57
N LEU A 354 18.14 10.28 -10.28
CA LEU A 354 18.74 10.18 -8.94
C LEU A 354 19.89 11.15 -8.83
N GLU A 355 19.84 11.99 -7.84
CA GLU A 355 20.88 12.98 -7.53
C GLU A 355 21.51 12.72 -6.16
N CYS A 356 22.82 12.91 -6.10
CA CYS A 356 23.58 12.78 -4.87
C CYS A 356 24.33 14.08 -4.55
N PRO A 357 24.21 14.65 -3.35
CA PRO A 357 24.90 15.91 -3.00
C PRO A 357 26.41 15.76 -2.85
N ALA A 358 26.94 14.54 -2.94
CA ALA A 358 28.38 14.28 -2.86
C ALA A 358 28.77 13.07 -3.70
N ASP A 359 29.94 13.17 -4.34
CA ASP A 359 30.54 12.08 -5.12
C ASP A 359 31.21 10.99 -4.24
N ASP A 360 31.19 11.17 -2.92
CA ASP A 360 31.70 10.23 -1.91
C ASP A 360 30.93 10.43 -0.59
N LEU A 361 29.89 9.65 -0.35
CA LEU A 361 29.09 9.69 0.88
C LEU A 361 29.78 9.08 2.10
N ILE A 362 30.84 8.30 1.85
CA ILE A 362 31.65 7.71 2.92
C ILE A 362 32.62 8.73 3.53
N ASN A 363 33.33 9.46 2.69
CA ASN A 363 34.40 10.35 3.10
C ASN A 363 33.96 11.83 3.24
N THR A 364 32.79 12.21 2.71
CA THR A 364 32.33 13.60 2.81
C THR A 364 31.66 13.85 4.17
N PRO A 365 32.08 14.86 4.93
CA PRO A 365 31.43 15.20 6.21
C PRO A 365 29.95 15.50 6.06
N ARG A 366 29.14 15.04 7.03
CA ARG A 366 27.68 15.13 7.01
C ARG A 366 27.15 16.55 6.87
N ASP A 367 27.80 17.54 7.50
CA ASP A 367 27.45 18.96 7.40
C ASP A 367 27.63 19.49 5.97
N VAL A 368 28.67 19.03 5.26
CA VAL A 368 28.90 19.37 3.85
C VAL A 368 27.84 18.74 2.95
N VAL A 369 27.49 17.47 3.18
CA VAL A 369 26.41 16.78 2.45
C VAL A 369 25.08 17.52 2.64
N GLN A 370 24.75 17.90 3.88
CA GLN A 370 23.53 18.64 4.17
C GLN A 370 23.53 20.03 3.52
N ASP A 371 24.64 20.76 3.55
CA ASP A 371 24.71 22.10 2.96
C ASP A 371 24.53 22.04 1.42
N ARG A 372 25.12 21.06 0.77
CA ARG A 372 24.95 20.82 -0.67
C ARG A 372 23.52 20.38 -1.02
N PHE A 373 22.93 19.50 -0.20
CA PHE A 373 21.55 19.06 -0.36
C PHE A 373 20.57 20.25 -0.36
N TYR A 374 20.66 21.14 0.63
CA TYR A 374 19.75 22.29 0.67
C TYR A 374 19.96 23.27 -0.48
N ARG A 375 21.19 23.40 -1.02
CA ARG A 375 21.43 24.20 -2.22
C ARG A 375 20.81 23.57 -3.47
N MET A 376 21.00 22.27 -3.67
CA MET A 376 20.36 21.53 -4.76
C MET A 376 18.84 21.71 -4.71
N LEU A 377 18.26 21.45 -3.53
CA LEU A 377 16.83 21.60 -3.34
C LEU A 377 16.35 23.03 -3.62
N HIS A 378 17.09 24.04 -3.16
CA HIS A 378 16.78 25.44 -3.46
C HIS A 378 16.85 25.74 -4.96
N GLU A 379 17.89 25.27 -5.66
CA GLU A 379 18.03 25.42 -7.11
C GLU A 379 16.83 24.81 -7.84
N HIS A 380 16.44 23.59 -7.49
CA HIS A 380 15.24 22.94 -8.07
C HIS A 380 13.95 23.73 -7.83
N ILE A 381 13.74 24.23 -6.62
CA ILE A 381 12.54 25.03 -6.31
C ILE A 381 12.51 26.33 -7.12
N GLN A 382 13.67 27.00 -7.30
CA GLN A 382 13.77 28.25 -8.06
C GLN A 382 13.58 28.05 -9.58
N ASP A 383 13.94 26.89 -10.10
CA ASP A 383 13.78 26.55 -11.52
C ASP A 383 12.36 26.13 -11.88
N HIS A 384 11.49 25.90 -10.88
CA HIS A 384 10.11 25.43 -11.05
C HIS A 384 9.11 26.39 -10.38
N THR A 385 7.83 26.24 -10.73
CA THR A 385 6.78 27.13 -10.21
C THR A 385 6.22 26.64 -8.89
N ASN A 386 6.04 25.31 -8.77
CA ASN A 386 5.39 24.69 -7.62
C ASN A 386 6.00 23.32 -7.35
N THR A 387 6.80 23.22 -6.31
CA THR A 387 7.55 22.01 -5.98
C THR A 387 6.96 21.28 -4.79
N LEU A 388 6.69 19.99 -4.93
CA LEU A 388 6.26 19.11 -3.86
C LEU A 388 7.42 18.23 -3.39
N VAL A 389 7.83 18.38 -2.13
CA VAL A 389 8.96 17.65 -1.56
C VAL A 389 8.45 16.57 -0.62
N PHE A 390 8.66 15.31 -1.00
CA PHE A 390 8.31 14.17 -0.16
C PHE A 390 9.46 13.71 0.73
N THR A 391 9.12 13.37 1.96
CA THR A 391 10.00 12.67 2.91
C THR A 391 9.27 11.47 3.51
N ASN A 392 10.00 10.49 4.02
CA ASN A 392 9.39 9.30 4.60
C ASN A 392 8.78 9.50 5.99
N THR A 393 9.11 10.62 6.65
CA THR A 393 8.69 10.88 8.02
C THR A 393 8.12 12.28 8.17
N ARG A 394 7.15 12.42 9.09
CA ARG A 394 6.56 13.72 9.44
C ARG A 394 7.62 14.71 9.90
N SER A 395 8.55 14.26 10.75
CA SER A 395 9.68 15.07 11.23
C SER A 395 10.70 15.41 10.12
N GLY A 396 10.81 14.57 9.10
CA GLY A 396 11.60 14.86 7.90
C GLY A 396 11.01 16.06 7.15
N ALA A 397 9.70 16.03 6.89
CA ALA A 397 9.00 17.12 6.21
C ALA A 397 9.15 18.45 6.96
N GLU A 398 8.91 18.44 8.28
CA GLU A 398 9.10 19.61 9.15
C GLU A 398 10.54 20.15 9.10
N ARG A 399 11.52 19.25 9.18
CA ARG A 399 12.93 19.61 9.20
C ARG A 399 13.38 20.21 7.85
N VAL A 400 12.93 19.65 6.74
CA VAL A 400 13.27 20.18 5.41
C VAL A 400 12.75 21.59 5.26
N LEU A 401 11.47 21.82 5.57
CA LEU A 401 10.89 23.15 5.50
C LEU A 401 11.57 24.16 6.42
N HIS A 402 11.79 23.77 7.70
CA HIS A 402 12.47 24.64 8.67
C HIS A 402 13.85 25.06 8.21
N ASN A 403 14.68 24.14 7.71
CA ASN A 403 16.02 24.46 7.22
C ASN A 403 16.00 25.27 5.92
N LEU A 404 15.03 25.09 5.04
CA LEU A 404 14.86 25.96 3.86
C LEU A 404 14.62 27.40 4.29
N ARG A 405 13.66 27.63 5.21
CA ARG A 405 13.35 28.97 5.76
C ARG A 405 14.50 29.59 6.56
N GLU A 406 15.31 28.78 7.25
CA GLU A 406 16.44 29.29 8.03
C GLU A 406 17.63 29.69 7.12
N ARG A 407 17.82 28.99 5.98
CA ARG A 407 18.99 29.17 5.11
C ARG A 407 18.79 30.17 4.00
N PHE A 408 17.54 30.34 3.54
CA PHE A 408 17.20 31.15 2.38
C PHE A 408 16.05 32.11 2.74
N ASP A 409 16.29 33.41 2.53
CA ASP A 409 15.31 34.48 2.77
C ASP A 409 14.14 34.46 1.78
N ASP A 410 14.18 33.59 0.75
CA ASP A 410 13.18 33.43 -0.28
C ASP A 410 11.92 32.71 0.22
N TYR A 411 11.99 31.99 1.33
CA TYR A 411 10.87 31.17 1.85
C TYR A 411 10.32 31.68 3.17
N ASP A 412 9.01 31.90 3.19
CA ASP A 412 8.26 32.30 4.39
C ASP A 412 6.93 31.53 4.54
N GLU A 413 6.04 31.99 5.43
CA GLU A 413 4.73 31.39 5.64
C GLU A 413 3.77 31.65 4.46
N ASP A 414 4.04 32.64 3.62
CA ASP A 414 3.17 33.04 2.51
C ASP A 414 3.43 32.23 1.25
N ASN A 415 4.63 31.66 1.04
CA ASN A 415 4.96 30.89 -0.18
C ASN A 415 5.41 29.45 0.08
N SER A 416 5.47 29.01 1.34
CA SER A 416 5.89 27.66 1.67
C SER A 416 5.00 26.99 2.72
N GLY A 417 4.95 25.65 2.75
CA GLY A 417 4.09 24.91 3.67
C GLY A 417 4.56 23.52 4.01
N CYS A 418 4.08 22.95 5.13
CA CYS A 418 4.30 21.55 5.51
C CYS A 418 2.96 20.83 5.67
N HIS A 419 2.84 19.63 5.12
CA HIS A 419 1.60 18.85 5.19
C HIS A 419 1.84 17.42 5.70
N HIS A 420 1.22 17.07 6.83
CA HIS A 420 1.21 15.69 7.36
C HIS A 420 0.05 15.45 8.34
N GLY A 421 -0.23 14.18 8.62
CA GLY A 421 -1.39 13.72 9.37
C GLY A 421 -1.48 14.22 10.84
N SER A 422 -0.38 14.69 11.45
CA SER A 422 -0.38 15.19 12.82
C SER A 422 -0.77 16.67 12.98
N LEU A 423 -0.85 17.39 11.85
CA LEU A 423 -1.30 18.78 11.84
C LEU A 423 -2.81 18.91 12.03
N SER A 424 -3.28 20.06 12.48
CA SER A 424 -4.70 20.34 12.60
C SER A 424 -5.42 20.26 11.25
N LYS A 425 -6.71 19.94 11.31
CA LYS A 425 -7.52 19.85 10.09
C LYS A 425 -7.53 21.18 9.33
N GLU A 426 -7.64 22.29 10.08
CA GLU A 426 -7.70 23.64 9.54
C GLU A 426 -6.40 24.00 8.82
N VAL A 427 -5.24 23.69 9.42
CA VAL A 427 -3.92 23.93 8.81
C VAL A 427 -3.76 23.10 7.53
N ARG A 428 -4.09 21.81 7.59
CA ARG A 428 -4.00 20.93 6.42
C ARG A 428 -4.87 21.43 5.26
N GLN A 429 -6.14 21.73 5.53
CA GLN A 429 -7.06 22.25 4.50
C GLN A 429 -6.60 23.60 3.94
N GLY A 430 -6.01 24.45 4.78
CA GLY A 430 -5.44 25.73 4.32
C GLY A 430 -4.27 25.52 3.36
N ILE A 431 -3.37 24.57 3.62
CA ILE A 431 -2.26 24.23 2.74
C ILE A 431 -2.76 23.57 1.46
N GLU A 432 -3.71 22.62 1.57
CA GLU A 432 -4.33 21.96 0.42
C GLU A 432 -4.99 22.96 -0.54
N SER A 433 -5.74 23.95 -0.02
CA SER A 433 -6.37 25.00 -0.82
C SER A 433 -5.32 25.85 -1.54
N ARG A 434 -4.33 26.36 -0.81
CA ARG A 434 -3.28 27.20 -1.37
C ARG A 434 -2.42 26.48 -2.41
N LEU A 435 -2.19 25.19 -2.21
CA LEU A 435 -1.49 24.34 -3.18
C LEU A 435 -2.32 24.15 -4.46
N LYS A 436 -3.65 23.95 -4.33
CA LYS A 436 -4.59 23.87 -5.45
C LYS A 436 -4.71 25.20 -6.21
N ASP A 437 -4.60 26.30 -5.53
CA ASP A 437 -4.67 27.67 -6.12
C ASP A 437 -3.33 28.10 -6.75
N GLY A 438 -2.23 27.35 -6.52
CA GLY A 438 -0.89 27.66 -7.02
C GLY A 438 -0.16 28.77 -6.26
N ASP A 439 -0.60 29.06 -5.03
CA ASP A 439 -0.07 30.14 -4.18
C ASP A 439 1.23 29.75 -3.45
N LEU A 440 1.62 28.46 -3.48
CA LEU A 440 2.79 27.95 -2.76
C LEU A 440 3.90 27.55 -3.74
N GLU A 441 5.11 28.06 -3.55
CA GLU A 441 6.31 27.68 -4.31
C GLU A 441 6.81 26.29 -3.91
N VAL A 442 6.75 25.98 -2.61
CA VAL A 442 7.17 24.68 -2.06
C VAL A 442 6.26 24.17 -0.97
N VAL A 443 5.92 22.87 -1.06
CA VAL A 443 5.24 22.14 0.02
C VAL A 443 6.05 20.91 0.39
N THR A 444 6.41 20.78 1.67
CA THR A 444 7.04 19.54 2.18
C THR A 444 5.95 18.62 2.74
N SER A 445 6.01 17.34 2.40
CA SER A 445 5.01 16.37 2.83
C SER A 445 5.63 15.04 3.26
N SER A 446 4.93 14.34 4.15
CA SER A 446 5.14 12.91 4.34
C SER A 446 4.26 12.14 3.35
N THR A 447 3.74 10.98 3.73
CA THR A 447 2.80 10.17 2.90
C THR A 447 1.40 10.80 2.74
N SER A 448 1.10 11.93 3.38
CA SER A 448 -0.25 12.47 3.45
C SER A 448 -0.78 13.10 2.15
N LEU A 449 0.11 13.51 1.24
CA LEU A 449 -0.22 13.98 -0.11
C LEU A 449 0.09 12.93 -1.20
N GLU A 450 0.45 11.72 -0.80
CA GLU A 450 0.70 10.61 -1.71
C GLU A 450 -0.58 10.12 -2.41
N LEU A 451 -1.75 10.21 -1.74
CA LEU A 451 -3.02 9.70 -2.24
C LEU A 451 -4.01 10.80 -2.64
N GLY A 452 -4.55 10.70 -3.82
CA GLY A 452 -5.87 11.14 -4.31
C GLY A 452 -6.26 12.63 -4.30
N ILE A 453 -5.39 13.56 -3.91
CA ILE A 453 -5.69 15.01 -3.99
C ILE A 453 -5.25 15.53 -5.37
N ASP A 454 -6.15 16.20 -6.07
CA ASP A 454 -5.83 16.87 -7.34
C ASP A 454 -5.02 18.15 -7.08
N MET A 455 -3.82 18.26 -7.68
CA MET A 455 -2.87 19.35 -7.47
C MET A 455 -2.39 19.90 -8.83
N PRO A 456 -3.20 20.70 -9.52
CA PRO A 456 -2.99 21.04 -10.93
C PRO A 456 -1.76 21.92 -11.23
N HIS A 457 -1.12 22.48 -10.22
CA HIS A 457 -0.01 23.42 -10.39
C HIS A 457 1.37 22.82 -10.07
N VAL A 458 1.43 21.59 -9.53
CA VAL A 458 2.71 20.95 -9.21
C VAL A 458 3.41 20.53 -10.50
N ASP A 459 4.59 21.09 -10.75
CA ASP A 459 5.41 20.84 -11.93
C ASP A 459 6.70 20.05 -11.61
N LEU A 460 7.12 20.00 -10.35
CA LEU A 460 8.21 19.14 -9.87
C LEU A 460 7.84 18.39 -8.59
N VAL A 461 8.21 17.11 -8.55
CA VAL A 461 8.25 16.34 -7.29
C VAL A 461 9.68 15.98 -6.95
N VAL A 462 10.10 16.33 -5.74
CA VAL A 462 11.39 15.92 -5.17
C VAL A 462 11.15 14.88 -4.07
N GLN A 463 11.72 13.70 -4.22
CA GLN A 463 11.72 12.67 -3.19
C GLN A 463 13.04 12.69 -2.43
N VAL A 464 13.01 12.93 -1.12
CA VAL A 464 14.21 12.90 -0.25
C VAL A 464 14.32 11.53 0.41
N GLY A 465 15.38 10.81 0.09
CA GLY A 465 15.60 9.43 0.49
C GLY A 465 14.74 8.42 -0.27
N SER A 466 14.91 7.14 0.02
CA SER A 466 14.21 6.04 -0.64
C SER A 466 12.74 5.96 -0.22
N PRO A 467 11.75 5.99 -1.12
CA PRO A 467 10.33 5.77 -0.79
C PRO A 467 10.01 4.30 -0.49
N LYS A 468 11.00 3.39 -0.56
CA LYS A 468 10.96 1.99 -0.14
C LYS A 468 10.18 1.03 -1.05
N SER A 469 9.53 1.53 -2.10
CA SER A 469 8.90 0.73 -3.15
C SER A 469 8.78 1.53 -4.45
N VAL A 470 8.81 0.85 -5.60
CA VAL A 470 8.61 1.47 -6.92
C VAL A 470 7.19 2.04 -7.03
N ALA A 471 6.21 1.31 -6.49
CA ALA A 471 4.82 1.78 -6.47
C ALA A 471 4.68 3.13 -5.75
N ALA A 472 5.30 3.30 -4.57
CA ALA A 472 5.28 4.56 -3.83
C ALA A 472 6.01 5.69 -4.58
N LEU A 473 7.15 5.41 -5.23
CA LEU A 473 7.84 6.38 -6.07
C LEU A 473 6.92 6.91 -7.17
N LEU A 474 6.35 6.01 -7.97
CA LEU A 474 5.47 6.38 -9.09
C LEU A 474 4.21 7.12 -8.63
N GLN A 475 3.64 6.77 -7.47
CA GLN A 475 2.49 7.48 -6.90
C GLN A 475 2.84 8.90 -6.46
N ARG A 476 4.00 9.10 -5.82
CA ARG A 476 4.50 10.41 -5.38
C ARG A 476 4.86 11.30 -6.56
N VAL A 477 5.69 10.80 -7.47
CA VAL A 477 6.11 11.55 -8.66
C VAL A 477 4.91 11.84 -9.56
N GLY A 478 3.96 10.93 -9.66
CA GLY A 478 2.70 11.12 -10.39
C GLY A 478 1.82 12.28 -9.88
N ARG A 479 2.23 13.00 -8.81
CA ARG A 479 1.60 14.25 -8.36
C ARG A 479 2.02 15.45 -9.21
N ALA A 480 3.15 15.37 -9.91
CA ALA A 480 3.51 16.37 -10.91
C ALA A 480 2.80 16.07 -12.24
N GLY A 481 2.56 17.11 -13.02
CA GLY A 481 2.00 17.00 -14.37
C GLY A 481 0.54 16.55 -14.41
N HIS A 482 -0.40 17.46 -14.53
CA HIS A 482 -1.84 17.14 -14.48
C HIS A 482 -2.50 16.97 -15.83
N ARG A 483 -1.76 17.13 -16.95
CA ARG A 483 -2.31 16.99 -18.31
C ARG A 483 -1.84 15.68 -18.95
N VAL A 484 -2.75 15.01 -19.63
CA VAL A 484 -2.42 13.87 -20.49
C VAL A 484 -1.41 14.33 -21.55
N GLY A 485 -0.32 13.56 -21.73
CA GLY A 485 0.74 13.90 -22.68
C GLY A 485 1.85 14.81 -22.14
N GLN A 486 1.78 15.26 -20.87
CA GLN A 486 2.91 15.93 -20.23
C GLN A 486 3.85 14.90 -19.59
N THR A 487 5.15 15.07 -19.80
CA THR A 487 6.18 14.32 -19.08
C THR A 487 6.15 14.73 -17.60
N VAL A 488 6.17 13.76 -16.72
CA VAL A 488 6.15 13.96 -15.27
C VAL A 488 7.57 14.07 -14.76
N THR A 489 7.94 15.20 -14.18
CA THR A 489 9.29 15.44 -13.70
C THR A 489 9.43 15.07 -12.22
N GLY A 490 10.36 14.16 -11.93
CA GLY A 490 10.68 13.72 -10.58
C GLY A 490 12.18 13.67 -10.33
N ARG A 491 12.61 14.12 -9.15
CA ARG A 491 14.00 14.01 -8.69
C ARG A 491 14.06 13.26 -7.38
N VAL A 492 14.96 12.30 -7.28
CA VAL A 492 15.20 11.54 -6.06
C VAL A 492 16.56 11.95 -5.52
N ILE A 493 16.63 12.43 -4.28
CA ILE A 493 17.89 12.86 -3.66
C ILE A 493 18.25 11.89 -2.55
N ALA A 494 19.35 11.13 -2.75
CA ALA A 494 19.87 10.21 -1.75
C ALA A 494 20.88 10.91 -0.83
N LEU A 495 20.66 10.78 0.49
CA LEU A 495 21.53 11.38 1.52
C LEU A 495 22.37 10.37 2.26
N ASP A 496 22.05 9.10 2.11
CA ASP A 496 22.73 7.96 2.74
C ASP A 496 23.15 6.93 1.69
N ARG A 497 24.23 6.21 1.96
CA ARG A 497 24.81 5.20 1.04
C ARG A 497 23.90 3.99 0.77
N ASP A 498 23.12 3.58 1.78
CA ASP A 498 22.19 2.46 1.60
C ASP A 498 20.98 2.91 0.78
N GLU A 499 20.45 4.10 1.07
CA GLU A 499 19.40 4.73 0.25
C GLU A 499 19.85 5.00 -1.19
N LEU A 500 21.16 5.31 -1.42
CA LEU A 500 21.70 5.51 -2.75
C LEU A 500 21.58 4.25 -3.62
N VAL A 501 21.89 3.07 -3.05
CA VAL A 501 21.73 1.79 -3.76
C VAL A 501 20.25 1.49 -4.00
N GLU A 502 19.41 1.64 -2.98
CA GLU A 502 17.98 1.43 -3.09
C GLU A 502 17.34 2.30 -4.19
N CYS A 503 17.66 3.60 -4.20
CA CYS A 503 17.11 4.55 -5.18
C CYS A 503 17.61 4.25 -6.60
N ALA A 504 18.88 3.89 -6.79
CA ALA A 504 19.40 3.55 -8.10
C ALA A 504 18.69 2.33 -8.70
N VAL A 505 18.49 1.28 -7.89
CA VAL A 505 17.75 0.09 -8.33
C VAL A 505 16.29 0.41 -8.58
N MET A 506 15.68 1.21 -7.72
CA MET A 506 14.28 1.61 -7.83
C MET A 506 14.01 2.39 -9.12
N LEU A 507 14.88 3.33 -9.50
CA LEU A 507 14.72 4.08 -10.74
C LEU A 507 14.93 3.18 -11.97
N LYS A 508 15.97 2.32 -11.95
CA LYS A 508 16.18 1.31 -13.00
C LYS A 508 14.92 0.45 -13.19
N LYS A 509 14.33 0.00 -12.09
CA LYS A 509 13.14 -0.85 -12.13
C LYS A 509 11.87 -0.10 -12.54
N ALA A 510 11.73 1.17 -12.18
CA ALA A 510 10.64 2.02 -12.65
C ALA A 510 10.67 2.19 -14.18
N GLU A 511 11.87 2.39 -14.78
CA GLU A 511 12.04 2.44 -16.23
C GLU A 511 11.74 1.09 -16.92
N GLU A 512 12.06 -0.03 -16.27
CA GLU A 512 11.76 -1.38 -16.76
C GLU A 512 10.27 -1.74 -16.65
N GLY A 513 9.45 -0.89 -16.02
CA GLY A 513 8.02 -1.15 -15.80
C GLY A 513 7.73 -2.11 -14.66
N PHE A 514 8.69 -2.36 -13.79
CA PHE A 514 8.50 -3.18 -12.60
C PHE A 514 7.63 -2.46 -11.56
N VAL A 515 6.82 -3.23 -10.82
CA VAL A 515 6.00 -2.76 -9.70
C VAL A 515 5.99 -3.82 -8.61
N ASP A 516 6.16 -3.39 -7.37
CA ASP A 516 6.12 -4.28 -6.21
C ASP A 516 4.77 -5.00 -6.07
N SER A 517 4.81 -6.26 -5.67
CA SER A 517 3.62 -7.08 -5.48
C SER A 517 2.86 -6.75 -4.19
N VAL A 518 1.53 -6.87 -4.26
CA VAL A 518 0.67 -6.71 -3.08
C VAL A 518 0.40 -8.06 -2.41
N SER A 519 0.64 -8.13 -1.11
CA SER A 519 0.22 -9.26 -0.27
C SER A 519 -1.13 -8.95 0.38
N ILE A 520 -2.13 -9.80 0.14
CA ILE A 520 -3.50 -9.65 0.68
C ILE A 520 -3.64 -10.54 1.92
N PRO A 521 -4.00 -9.98 3.10
CA PRO A 521 -4.22 -10.79 4.30
C PRO A 521 -5.35 -11.80 4.13
N GLU A 522 -5.08 -13.08 4.43
CA GLU A 522 -6.04 -14.16 4.31
C GLU A 522 -6.53 -14.66 5.68
N ASN A 523 -7.78 -15.12 5.74
CA ASN A 523 -8.41 -15.81 6.86
C ASN A 523 -8.34 -15.07 8.22
N ALA A 524 -8.35 -13.74 8.22
CA ALA A 524 -8.25 -12.92 9.42
C ALA A 524 -9.44 -13.12 10.36
N GLN A 525 -9.25 -13.82 11.48
CA GLN A 525 -10.29 -14.22 12.44
C GLN A 525 -10.94 -13.03 13.15
N ASP A 526 -10.21 -11.96 13.40
CA ASP A 526 -10.72 -10.75 14.06
C ASP A 526 -11.71 -9.99 13.16
N VAL A 527 -11.44 -9.96 11.84
CA VAL A 527 -12.34 -9.38 10.82
C VAL A 527 -13.56 -10.30 10.64
N ALA A 528 -13.37 -11.62 10.54
CA ALA A 528 -14.46 -12.58 10.48
C ALA A 528 -15.38 -12.46 11.70
N ALA A 529 -14.84 -12.29 12.91
CA ALA A 529 -15.60 -12.08 14.13
C ALA A 529 -16.54 -10.87 14.03
N GLN A 530 -16.05 -9.73 13.51
CA GLN A 530 -16.88 -8.55 13.31
C GLN A 530 -18.03 -8.81 12.35
N HIS A 531 -17.75 -9.48 11.21
CA HIS A 531 -18.76 -9.72 10.19
C HIS A 531 -19.79 -10.75 10.58
N VAL A 532 -19.40 -11.87 11.22
CA VAL A 532 -20.33 -12.86 11.76
C VAL A 532 -21.24 -12.22 12.81
N TYR A 533 -20.67 -11.43 13.74
CA TYR A 533 -21.47 -10.71 14.71
C TYR A 533 -22.39 -9.69 14.05
N GLY A 534 -21.92 -8.96 13.03
CA GLY A 534 -22.74 -8.02 12.27
C GLY A 534 -23.92 -8.69 11.55
N MET A 535 -23.71 -9.85 10.92
CA MET A 535 -24.76 -10.64 10.28
C MET A 535 -25.80 -11.12 11.30
N ALA A 536 -25.34 -11.66 12.44
CA ALA A 536 -26.20 -12.10 13.53
C ALA A 536 -27.03 -10.97 14.17
N ILE A 537 -26.52 -9.71 14.16
CA ILE A 537 -27.24 -8.54 14.65
C ILE A 537 -28.32 -8.12 13.65
N ALA A 538 -28.07 -8.24 12.37
CA ALA A 538 -29.01 -7.85 11.33
C ALA A 538 -30.26 -8.74 11.37
N GLU A 539 -30.09 -10.04 11.33
CA GLU A 539 -31.15 -11.07 11.37
C GLU A 539 -30.61 -12.42 11.81
N ILE A 540 -31.53 -13.36 12.14
CA ILE A 540 -31.16 -14.76 12.40
C ILE A 540 -30.89 -15.42 11.06
N ARG A 541 -29.79 -16.17 10.96
CA ARG A 541 -29.38 -16.83 9.73
C ARG A 541 -28.88 -18.24 9.95
N PRO A 542 -29.01 -19.12 8.95
CA PRO A 542 -28.31 -20.38 8.93
C PRO A 542 -26.79 -20.16 8.97
N GLU A 543 -26.12 -21.02 9.70
CA GLU A 543 -24.65 -21.00 9.78
C GLU A 543 -24.01 -21.22 8.41
N SER A 544 -24.58 -22.10 7.60
CA SER A 544 -24.18 -22.39 6.23
C SER A 544 -24.16 -21.12 5.35
N GLU A 545 -25.17 -20.25 5.49
CA GLU A 545 -25.22 -18.98 4.76
C GLU A 545 -24.16 -18.00 5.22
N VAL A 546 -23.91 -17.91 6.53
CA VAL A 546 -22.87 -17.05 7.08
C VAL A 546 -21.48 -17.46 6.58
N LYS A 547 -21.18 -18.78 6.53
CA LYS A 547 -19.96 -19.31 5.94
C LYS A 547 -19.86 -18.98 4.44
N ALA A 548 -20.95 -19.17 3.69
CA ALA A 548 -20.97 -18.88 2.27
C ALA A 548 -20.66 -17.40 1.98
N VAL A 549 -21.23 -16.47 2.76
CA VAL A 549 -20.92 -15.03 2.63
C VAL A 549 -19.45 -14.73 2.90
N LEU A 550 -18.84 -15.34 3.92
CA LEU A 550 -17.42 -15.14 4.18
C LEU A 550 -16.56 -15.68 3.03
N ARG A 551 -16.81 -16.91 2.59
CA ARG A 551 -16.01 -17.60 1.55
C ARG A 551 -16.12 -16.98 0.17
N ARG A 552 -17.16 -16.21 -0.12
CA ARG A 552 -17.25 -15.44 -1.36
C ARG A 552 -16.28 -14.26 -1.40
N ALA A 553 -15.87 -13.70 -0.27
CA ALA A 553 -14.84 -12.69 -0.24
C ALA A 553 -13.46 -13.32 -0.50
N TYR A 554 -12.69 -12.77 -1.45
CA TYR A 554 -11.38 -13.29 -1.84
C TYR A 554 -10.46 -13.61 -0.65
N PRO A 555 -10.34 -12.77 0.40
CA PRO A 555 -9.49 -13.10 1.56
C PRO A 555 -9.91 -14.36 2.34
N TYR A 556 -11.11 -14.84 2.14
CA TYR A 556 -11.65 -16.02 2.82
C TYR A 556 -12.00 -17.18 1.88
N ARG A 557 -11.53 -17.15 0.61
CA ARG A 557 -11.81 -18.21 -0.38
C ARG A 557 -11.38 -19.60 0.08
N ASN A 558 -10.35 -19.68 0.92
CA ASN A 558 -9.80 -20.90 1.50
C ASN A 558 -10.17 -21.09 2.98
N TYR A 559 -11.18 -20.36 3.49
CA TYR A 559 -11.54 -20.41 4.92
C TYR A 559 -12.14 -21.76 5.31
N GLY A 560 -11.44 -22.49 6.16
CA GLY A 560 -11.75 -23.87 6.54
C GLY A 560 -12.89 -24.02 7.56
N GLU A 561 -13.35 -25.26 7.74
CA GLU A 561 -14.35 -25.59 8.79
C GLU A 561 -13.76 -25.49 10.20
N ALA A 562 -12.48 -25.83 10.35
CA ALA A 562 -11.81 -25.78 11.66
C ALA A 562 -11.67 -24.34 12.16
N GLU A 563 -11.24 -23.42 11.28
CA GLU A 563 -11.11 -21.99 11.59
C GLU A 563 -12.48 -21.38 11.90
N PHE A 564 -13.53 -21.76 11.16
CA PHE A 564 -14.87 -21.30 11.44
C PHE A 564 -15.40 -21.82 12.79
N GLU A 565 -15.19 -23.08 13.12
CA GLU A 565 -15.60 -23.65 14.40
C GLU A 565 -14.87 -23.00 15.57
N GLN A 566 -13.56 -22.76 15.41
CA GLN A 566 -12.75 -22.02 16.38
C GLN A 566 -13.30 -20.60 16.62
N LEU A 567 -13.68 -19.90 15.54
CA LEU A 567 -14.32 -18.60 15.61
C LEU A 567 -15.66 -18.66 16.34
N MET A 568 -16.48 -19.66 16.04
CA MET A 568 -17.80 -19.82 16.66
C MET A 568 -17.70 -20.14 18.16
N ARG A 569 -16.78 -21.01 18.58
CA ARG A 569 -16.49 -21.25 19.99
C ARG A 569 -16.14 -19.95 20.73
N TYR A 570 -15.34 -19.08 20.11
CA TYR A 570 -15.03 -17.76 20.66
C TYR A 570 -16.28 -16.87 20.75
N LEU A 571 -17.06 -16.75 19.68
CA LEU A 571 -18.23 -15.87 19.61
C LEU A 571 -19.39 -16.31 20.53
N THR A 572 -19.52 -17.60 20.79
CA THR A 572 -20.50 -18.17 21.75
C THR A 572 -19.97 -18.19 23.17
N ALA A 573 -18.69 -17.84 23.38
CA ALA A 573 -17.97 -17.93 24.66
C ALA A 573 -17.91 -19.36 25.22
N ASP A 574 -17.74 -20.36 24.36
CA ASP A 574 -17.65 -21.76 24.70
C ASP A 574 -16.22 -22.15 25.16
N TYR A 575 -15.69 -21.41 26.11
CA TYR A 575 -14.43 -21.66 26.81
C TYR A 575 -14.61 -21.39 28.28
N ALA A 576 -14.14 -22.30 29.14
CA ALA A 576 -14.25 -22.16 30.57
C ALA A 576 -13.53 -20.90 31.08
N GLY A 577 -14.20 -20.08 31.88
CA GLY A 577 -13.61 -18.91 32.53
C GLY A 577 -13.60 -17.59 31.71
N LEU A 578 -14.10 -17.55 30.48
CA LEU A 578 -14.22 -16.29 29.71
C LEU A 578 -15.18 -15.30 30.37
N GLU A 579 -16.35 -15.74 30.80
CA GLU A 579 -17.35 -14.89 31.44
C GLU A 579 -16.83 -14.29 32.76
N ASP A 580 -16.04 -15.03 33.53
CA ASP A 580 -15.40 -14.55 34.78
C ASP A 580 -14.42 -13.39 34.49
N ARG A 581 -13.92 -13.28 33.27
CA ARG A 581 -13.03 -12.21 32.78
C ARG A 581 -13.75 -11.13 31.99
N ASN A 582 -15.08 -11.09 32.07
CA ASN A 582 -15.94 -10.15 31.37
C ASN A 582 -15.89 -10.26 29.83
N VAL A 583 -15.50 -11.39 29.30
CA VAL A 583 -15.61 -11.72 27.87
C VAL A 583 -16.88 -12.53 27.66
N TYR A 584 -17.93 -11.85 27.18
CA TYR A 584 -19.26 -12.44 27.04
C TYR A 584 -19.52 -12.90 25.62
N ALA A 585 -20.39 -13.92 25.49
CA ALA A 585 -20.88 -14.37 24.21
C ALA A 585 -21.55 -13.23 23.42
N LYS A 586 -21.22 -13.17 22.13
CA LYS A 586 -21.70 -12.15 21.18
C LYS A 586 -22.88 -12.67 20.38
N VAL A 587 -22.85 -13.95 20.09
CA VAL A 587 -23.91 -14.67 19.35
C VAL A 587 -24.41 -15.85 20.16
N TRP A 588 -25.60 -16.29 19.85
CA TRP A 588 -26.08 -17.62 20.21
C TRP A 588 -26.03 -18.49 18.96
N ARG A 589 -25.79 -19.78 19.15
CA ARG A 589 -25.81 -20.83 18.13
C ARG A 589 -26.67 -21.97 18.66
N ASP A 590 -27.65 -22.37 17.87
CA ASP A 590 -28.60 -23.46 18.29
C ASP A 590 -29.17 -24.15 17.04
N GLU A 591 -29.52 -25.40 17.15
CA GLU A 591 -30.21 -26.12 16.10
C GLU A 591 -31.67 -25.68 16.04
N ASN A 592 -32.24 -25.55 14.83
CA ASN A 592 -33.66 -25.25 14.65
C ASN A 592 -34.49 -26.50 14.95
N ASP A 593 -34.64 -26.85 16.24
CA ASP A 593 -35.31 -28.08 16.68
C ASP A 593 -36.67 -27.78 17.34
N PRO A 594 -37.80 -28.07 16.66
CA PRO A 594 -39.14 -28.12 17.28
C PRO A 594 -39.34 -29.51 17.92
N PRO A 595 -40.14 -29.69 18.99
CA PRO A 595 -41.00 -28.71 19.66
C PRO A 595 -40.44 -28.26 21.04
N GLU A 596 -39.26 -28.59 21.39
CA GLU A 596 -38.70 -28.31 22.74
C GLU A 596 -37.75 -27.10 22.72
N GLY A 597 -37.37 -26.64 21.52
CA GLY A 597 -36.44 -25.51 21.34
C GLY A 597 -37.10 -24.14 21.51
N GLU A 598 -36.46 -23.24 22.25
CA GLU A 598 -36.88 -21.84 22.37
C GLU A 598 -36.70 -21.07 21.07
N HIS A 599 -36.07 -21.65 20.03
CA HIS A 599 -35.59 -20.98 18.81
C HIS A 599 -36.11 -21.60 17.51
N HIS A 600 -37.28 -22.26 17.55
CA HIS A 600 -37.89 -22.74 16.32
C HIS A 600 -38.29 -21.58 15.40
N HIS A 601 -37.75 -21.56 14.22
CA HIS A 601 -38.06 -20.59 13.15
C HIS A 601 -38.69 -21.34 11.97
N GLU A 602 -39.94 -21.06 11.65
CA GLU A 602 -40.69 -21.69 10.55
C GLU A 602 -40.04 -21.44 9.16
N SER A 603 -39.24 -20.39 9.03
CA SER A 603 -38.57 -20.01 7.77
C SER A 603 -37.36 -20.89 7.43
N PHE A 604 -36.87 -21.69 8.35
CA PHE A 604 -35.67 -22.51 8.18
C PHE A 604 -35.96 -24.00 8.36
N PRO A 605 -35.19 -24.88 7.72
CA PRO A 605 -35.31 -26.31 7.91
C PRO A 605 -35.12 -26.74 9.38
N VAL A 606 -35.81 -27.82 9.76
CA VAL A 606 -35.59 -28.44 11.07
C VAL A 606 -34.22 -29.11 11.13
N GLY A 607 -33.47 -28.90 12.22
CA GLY A 607 -32.10 -29.36 12.37
C GLY A 607 -31.04 -28.47 11.76
N GLU A 608 -31.42 -27.35 11.13
CA GLU A 608 -30.47 -26.35 10.59
C GLU A 608 -29.82 -25.59 11.74
N PRO A 609 -28.48 -25.52 11.83
CA PRO A 609 -27.78 -24.67 12.77
C PRO A 609 -28.01 -23.19 12.48
N LEU A 610 -28.59 -22.47 13.44
CA LEU A 610 -28.89 -21.05 13.33
C LEU A 610 -28.00 -20.22 14.22
N ILE A 611 -27.70 -19.00 13.76
CA ILE A 611 -26.92 -18.00 14.49
C ILE A 611 -27.76 -16.73 14.66
N GLY A 612 -27.75 -16.18 15.87
CA GLY A 612 -28.39 -14.89 16.14
C GLY A 612 -27.68 -14.10 17.23
N LYS A 613 -27.98 -12.82 17.34
CA LYS A 613 -27.33 -11.92 18.32
C LYS A 613 -27.67 -12.28 19.76
N ARG A 614 -26.68 -12.18 20.66
CA ARG A 614 -26.89 -12.27 22.10
C ARG A 614 -26.86 -10.89 22.78
N GLY A 615 -27.88 -10.56 23.53
CA GLY A 615 -27.93 -9.33 24.32
C GLY A 615 -28.64 -8.15 23.64
N ARG A 616 -29.24 -7.27 24.50
CA ARG A 616 -30.01 -6.09 24.03
C ARG A 616 -29.13 -4.99 23.44
N LEU A 617 -27.89 -4.88 23.89
CA LEU A 617 -26.94 -3.83 23.48
C LEU A 617 -26.06 -4.25 22.28
N ALA A 618 -26.24 -5.44 21.73
CA ALA A 618 -25.44 -6.00 20.66
C ALA A 618 -25.16 -5.01 19.52
N ARG A 619 -26.22 -4.39 18.98
CA ARG A 619 -26.10 -3.42 17.90
C ARG A 619 -25.33 -2.15 18.30
N VAL A 620 -25.54 -1.64 19.54
CA VAL A 620 -24.81 -0.46 20.00
C VAL A 620 -23.33 -0.76 20.18
N ILE A 621 -23.01 -1.93 20.78
CA ILE A 621 -21.64 -2.40 20.94
C ILE A 621 -20.96 -2.49 19.56
N TYR A 622 -21.59 -3.14 18.61
CA TYR A 622 -21.08 -3.29 17.25
C TYR A 622 -20.80 -1.91 16.61
N MET A 623 -21.80 -1.05 16.54
CA MET A 623 -21.69 0.26 15.87
C MET A 623 -20.65 1.21 16.49
N THR A 624 -20.27 1.01 17.74
CA THR A 624 -19.32 1.87 18.46
C THR A 624 -17.92 1.29 18.55
N ASN A 625 -17.72 0.01 18.18
CA ASN A 625 -16.43 -0.66 18.31
C ASN A 625 -15.95 -1.33 17.01
N ILE A 626 -16.73 -1.29 15.92
CA ILE A 626 -16.34 -1.86 14.63
C ILE A 626 -15.21 -1.07 13.98
N GLY A 627 -14.39 -1.75 13.22
CA GLY A 627 -13.32 -1.21 12.39
C GLY A 627 -12.02 -1.96 12.58
N THR A 628 -11.13 -1.80 11.63
CA THR A 628 -9.82 -2.48 11.58
C THR A 628 -8.66 -1.54 11.84
N ILE A 629 -8.90 -0.21 11.78
CA ILE A 629 -7.86 0.78 12.08
C ILE A 629 -7.54 0.71 13.57
N PRO A 630 -6.32 0.30 13.95
CA PRO A 630 -5.93 0.33 15.37
C PRO A 630 -5.96 1.77 15.88
N ASP A 631 -6.35 1.96 17.14
CA ASP A 631 -6.16 3.24 17.77
C ASP A 631 -4.65 3.51 17.85
N SER A 632 -4.17 4.52 17.14
CA SER A 632 -2.88 5.11 17.45
C SER A 632 -3.06 5.83 18.78
N PHE A 633 -2.26 5.46 19.77
CA PHE A 633 -2.25 6.18 21.04
C PHE A 633 -1.54 7.52 20.85
N THR A 634 -2.26 8.48 20.29
CA THR A 634 -1.78 9.84 20.12
C THR A 634 -2.26 10.71 21.28
N CYS A 635 -1.41 11.61 21.70
CA CYS A 635 -1.72 12.61 22.70
C CYS A 635 -1.84 13.99 22.04
N ASP A 636 -2.91 14.71 22.36
CA ASP A 636 -3.10 16.08 21.90
C ASP A 636 -2.07 17.01 22.52
N VAL A 637 -1.35 17.76 21.68
CA VAL A 637 -0.40 18.77 22.10
C VAL A 637 -1.10 20.13 22.18
N SER A 638 -0.98 20.79 23.32
CA SER A 638 -1.57 22.12 23.55
C SER A 638 -0.58 23.05 24.25
N THR A 639 -0.59 24.32 23.85
CA THR A 639 0.25 25.34 24.49
C THR A 639 -0.24 25.65 25.89
N ARG A 640 0.70 25.81 26.82
CA ARG A 640 0.41 26.17 28.20
C ARG A 640 -0.04 27.63 28.26
N GLY A 641 -1.21 27.88 28.83
CA GLY A 641 -1.76 29.24 29.04
C GLY A 641 -2.86 29.60 28.04
N SER A 642 -2.62 29.57 26.75
CA SER A 642 -3.66 29.76 25.72
C SER A 642 -4.53 28.51 25.50
N ASN A 643 -3.99 27.33 25.86
CA ASN A 643 -4.61 26.03 25.60
C ASN A 643 -4.93 25.81 24.11
N GLU A 644 -4.17 26.48 23.28
CA GLU A 644 -4.24 26.35 21.83
C GLU A 644 -3.75 24.93 21.43
N TRP A 645 -4.54 24.23 20.65
CA TRP A 645 -4.18 22.93 20.13
C TRP A 645 -3.19 23.09 18.98
N VAL A 646 -2.08 22.39 19.02
CA VAL A 646 -0.97 22.47 18.05
C VAL A 646 -0.97 21.28 17.09
N GLY A 647 -1.19 20.08 17.63
CA GLY A 647 -1.10 18.84 16.86
C GLY A 647 -1.19 17.63 17.78
N GLN A 648 -0.69 16.49 17.30
CA GLN A 648 -0.68 15.22 18.05
C GLN A 648 0.72 14.62 18.04
N LEU A 649 1.08 13.95 19.12
CA LEU A 649 2.29 13.15 19.26
C LEU A 649 1.94 11.71 19.61
N ASP A 650 2.68 10.76 19.07
CA ASP A 650 2.53 9.35 19.41
C ASP A 650 2.96 9.08 20.87
N GLU A 651 2.26 8.19 21.55
CA GLU A 651 2.54 7.87 22.96
C GLU A 651 3.96 7.32 23.15
N SER A 652 4.43 6.49 22.23
CA SER A 652 5.79 5.95 22.25
C SER A 652 6.88 7.02 22.18
N TYR A 653 6.64 8.09 21.42
CA TYR A 653 7.56 9.23 21.37
C TYR A 653 7.50 10.05 22.67
N LEU A 654 6.31 10.21 23.25
CA LEU A 654 6.16 10.94 24.52
C LEU A 654 6.85 10.26 25.70
N ASP A 655 6.96 8.94 25.66
CA ASP A 655 7.64 8.16 26.69
C ASP A 655 9.17 8.37 26.65
N THR A 656 9.71 8.88 25.53
CA THR A 656 11.13 9.26 25.38
C THR A 656 11.42 10.71 25.77
N LEU A 657 10.37 11.57 25.94
CA LEU A 657 10.55 12.99 26.25
C LEU A 657 10.73 13.25 27.75
N GLU A 658 11.77 14.00 28.10
CA GLU A 658 11.97 14.53 29.44
C GLU A 658 11.52 15.99 29.51
N LYS A 659 11.17 16.41 30.72
CA LYS A 659 10.73 17.80 30.95
C LYS A 659 11.85 18.80 30.63
N GLY A 660 11.62 19.67 29.68
CA GLY A 660 12.57 20.65 29.16
C GLY A 660 13.08 20.33 27.78
N ASP A 661 12.78 19.14 27.26
CA ASP A 661 13.12 18.77 25.89
C ASP A 661 12.41 19.62 24.86
N VAL A 662 13.13 19.98 23.81
CA VAL A 662 12.65 20.79 22.71
C VAL A 662 12.49 19.93 21.45
N PHE A 663 11.33 19.97 20.86
CA PHE A 663 10.99 19.27 19.62
C PHE A 663 10.29 20.20 18.63
N VAL A 664 10.23 19.80 17.37
CA VAL A 664 9.57 20.54 16.28
C VAL A 664 8.21 19.92 15.99
N LEU A 665 7.17 20.75 15.84
CA LEU A 665 5.83 20.33 15.44
C LEU A 665 5.13 21.47 14.68
N GLY A 666 4.72 21.22 13.42
CA GLY A 666 4.07 22.23 12.58
C GLY A 666 4.99 23.36 12.12
N GLY A 667 6.33 23.12 12.11
CA GLY A 667 7.34 24.13 11.79
C GLY A 667 7.77 25.00 12.98
N ASP A 668 7.09 24.91 14.13
CA ASP A 668 7.41 25.64 15.37
C ASP A 668 8.17 24.76 16.37
N HIS A 669 8.98 25.39 17.21
CA HIS A 669 9.70 24.73 18.31
C HIS A 669 8.89 24.78 19.59
N PHE A 670 8.78 23.62 20.24
CA PHE A 670 8.04 23.45 21.48
C PHE A 670 8.89 22.78 22.55
N GLU A 671 8.88 23.36 23.76
CA GLU A 671 9.51 22.78 24.95
C GLU A 671 8.49 21.94 25.73
N TYR A 672 8.77 20.62 25.92
CA TYR A 672 7.93 19.71 26.67
C TYR A 672 7.89 20.08 28.15
N ARG A 673 6.69 20.20 28.72
CA ARG A 673 6.50 20.56 30.12
C ARG A 673 5.95 19.43 30.97
N TYR A 674 4.83 18.86 30.55
CA TYR A 674 4.22 17.72 31.25
C TYR A 674 3.07 17.13 30.42
N ARG A 675 2.75 15.87 30.72
CA ARG A 675 1.58 15.16 30.19
C ARG A 675 0.50 15.08 31.30
N ARG A 676 -0.76 15.17 30.90
CA ARG A 676 -1.92 14.93 31.77
C ARG A 676 -2.99 14.12 31.00
N GLY A 677 -3.00 12.82 31.22
CA GLY A 677 -3.83 11.90 30.45
C GLY A 677 -3.42 11.88 28.98
N SER A 678 -4.37 12.08 28.07
CA SER A 678 -4.12 12.18 26.62
C SER A 678 -3.74 13.58 26.13
N LYS A 679 -3.37 14.50 27.03
CA LYS A 679 -2.93 15.86 26.65
C LYS A 679 -1.51 16.14 27.08
N VAL A 680 -0.75 16.71 26.17
CA VAL A 680 0.61 17.18 26.34
C VAL A 680 0.60 18.70 26.39
N TYR A 681 1.28 19.28 27.39
CA TYR A 681 1.40 20.72 27.55
C TYR A 681 2.82 21.17 27.24
N VAL A 682 2.93 22.11 26.32
CA VAL A 682 4.18 22.65 25.80
C VAL A 682 4.23 24.16 25.87
N ASP A 683 5.43 24.74 25.84
CA ASP A 683 5.65 26.16 25.66
C ASP A 683 6.33 26.39 24.31
N ARG A 684 5.92 27.38 23.50
CA ARG A 684 6.65 27.80 22.32
C ARG A 684 8.01 28.36 22.70
N THR A 685 9.04 27.97 21.97
CA THR A 685 10.43 28.37 22.25
C THR A 685 11.20 28.61 20.95
N SER A 686 12.27 29.39 21.00
CA SER A 686 13.25 29.52 19.92
C SER A 686 14.52 28.74 20.18
N ALA A 687 14.55 27.89 21.22
CA ALA A 687 15.67 27.04 21.52
C ALA A 687 15.82 25.94 20.45
N ARG A 688 17.06 25.48 20.23
CA ARG A 688 17.32 24.36 19.31
C ARG A 688 16.68 23.08 19.84
N PRO A 689 16.18 22.19 18.95
CA PRO A 689 15.69 20.87 19.35
C PRO A 689 16.77 20.09 20.10
N THR A 690 16.38 19.48 21.23
CA THR A 690 17.28 18.68 22.09
C THR A 690 17.04 17.17 21.94
N VAL A 691 15.92 16.78 21.34
CA VAL A 691 15.58 15.38 21.09
C VAL A 691 15.66 15.06 19.62
N PRO A 692 16.15 13.84 19.29
CA PRO A 692 16.06 13.36 17.92
C PRO A 692 14.62 13.36 17.46
N SER A 693 14.44 13.52 16.16
CA SER A 693 13.14 13.47 15.52
C SER A 693 12.36 12.20 15.87
N TRP A 694 11.04 12.32 15.95
CA TRP A 694 10.09 11.23 16.16
C TRP A 694 10.49 9.91 15.51
N TYR A 695 10.37 8.82 16.24
CA TYR A 695 10.28 7.49 15.64
C TYR A 695 8.87 7.37 15.03
N SER A 696 8.66 7.88 13.82
CA SER A 696 7.54 7.39 13.01
C SER A 696 7.92 5.99 12.51
N GLU A 697 6.95 5.09 12.37
CA GLU A 697 7.18 3.81 11.70
C GLU A 697 7.87 4.10 10.36
N ARG A 698 9.12 3.66 10.23
CA ARG A 698 9.83 3.75 8.95
C ARG A 698 9.09 2.83 7.98
N LEU A 699 8.81 3.32 6.79
CA LEU A 699 8.27 2.49 5.72
C LEU A 699 9.28 1.37 5.46
N PRO A 700 8.88 0.10 5.48
CA PRO A 700 9.79 -0.99 5.17
C PRO A 700 10.06 -1.05 3.66
N LEU A 701 11.29 -1.41 3.29
CA LEU A 701 11.61 -1.79 1.91
C LEU A 701 10.75 -2.99 1.52
N SER A 702 10.20 -2.99 0.28
CA SER A 702 9.49 -4.16 -0.24
C SER A 702 10.44 -5.33 -0.43
N TYR A 703 9.97 -6.55 -0.24
CA TYR A 703 10.75 -7.76 -0.46
C TYR A 703 11.20 -7.88 -1.92
N ASP A 704 10.29 -7.60 -2.85
CA ASP A 704 10.55 -7.69 -4.29
C ASP A 704 11.69 -6.73 -4.71
N LEU A 705 11.63 -5.47 -4.27
CA LEU A 705 12.71 -4.52 -4.54
C LEU A 705 14.03 -4.94 -3.85
N GLY A 706 13.94 -5.56 -2.68
CA GLY A 706 15.08 -6.14 -1.98
C GLY A 706 15.79 -7.23 -2.79
N CYS A 707 15.03 -8.14 -3.39
CA CYS A 707 15.56 -9.16 -4.31
C CYS A 707 16.24 -8.52 -5.54
N GLU A 708 15.63 -7.46 -6.09
CA GLU A 708 16.22 -6.72 -7.22
C GLU A 708 17.53 -5.99 -6.84
N ILE A 709 17.65 -5.52 -5.59
CA ILE A 709 18.92 -4.97 -5.08
C ILE A 709 19.99 -6.05 -5.03
N LEU A 710 19.69 -7.25 -4.59
CA LEU A 710 20.63 -8.37 -4.57
C LEU A 710 21.06 -8.78 -6.00
N ALA A 711 20.13 -8.84 -6.94
CA ALA A 711 20.42 -9.07 -8.35
C ALA A 711 21.28 -7.98 -8.97
N PHE A 712 21.01 -6.69 -8.65
CA PHE A 712 21.83 -5.57 -9.08
C PHE A 712 23.27 -5.66 -8.55
N GLN A 713 23.45 -6.09 -7.31
CA GLN A 713 24.78 -6.29 -6.73
C GLN A 713 25.55 -7.42 -7.45
N ARG A 714 24.88 -8.51 -7.85
CA ARG A 714 25.50 -9.55 -8.69
C ARG A 714 25.92 -8.98 -10.05
N GLU A 715 25.00 -8.25 -10.72
CA GLU A 715 25.30 -7.63 -12.03
C GLU A 715 26.50 -6.67 -11.94
N LEU A 716 26.60 -5.91 -10.86
CA LEU A 716 27.73 -5.02 -10.59
C LEU A 716 29.05 -5.80 -10.45
N LEU A 717 29.05 -6.92 -9.70
CA LEU A 717 30.23 -7.78 -9.56
C LEU A 717 30.66 -8.35 -10.92
N GLU A 718 29.75 -8.84 -11.74
CA GLU A 718 30.01 -9.33 -13.09
C GLU A 718 30.66 -8.26 -13.98
N ARG A 719 30.17 -6.99 -13.92
CA ARG A 719 30.78 -5.85 -14.62
C ARG A 719 32.18 -5.54 -14.09
N HIS A 720 32.35 -5.60 -12.78
CA HIS A 720 33.67 -5.39 -12.16
C HIS A 720 34.67 -6.46 -12.58
N GLU A 721 34.32 -7.72 -12.59
CA GLU A 721 35.17 -8.82 -13.08
C GLU A 721 35.55 -8.66 -14.55
N ALA A 722 34.59 -8.24 -15.39
CA ALA A 722 34.77 -8.09 -16.82
C ALA A 722 35.72 -6.93 -17.20
N GLY A 723 35.73 -5.82 -16.44
CA GLY A 723 36.52 -4.65 -16.83
C GLY A 723 36.91 -3.68 -15.71
N GLY A 724 36.78 -4.10 -14.46
CA GLY A 724 37.09 -3.31 -13.27
C GLY A 724 36.22 -2.05 -13.07
N PRO A 725 36.63 -1.12 -12.18
CA PRO A 725 35.84 0.08 -11.88
C PRO A 725 35.41 0.94 -13.10
N PRO A 726 36.18 1.01 -14.23
CA PRO A 726 35.76 1.71 -15.41
C PRO A 726 34.50 1.10 -16.08
N ALA A 727 34.40 -0.24 -16.09
CA ALA A 727 33.24 -0.92 -16.67
C ALA A 727 31.98 -0.71 -15.81
N VAL A 728 32.12 -0.75 -14.49
CA VAL A 728 31.04 -0.42 -13.55
C VAL A 728 30.55 1.01 -13.79
N ARG A 729 31.44 2.00 -13.84
CA ARG A 729 31.05 3.39 -14.11
C ARG A 729 30.41 3.61 -15.49
N ALA A 730 30.85 2.87 -16.49
CA ALA A 730 30.25 2.95 -17.83
C ALA A 730 28.80 2.43 -17.81
N TRP A 731 28.57 1.33 -17.14
CA TRP A 731 27.23 0.74 -16.97
C TRP A 731 26.32 1.64 -16.12
N LEU A 732 26.78 2.14 -14.97
CA LEU A 732 25.99 3.04 -14.13
C LEU A 732 25.54 4.32 -14.85
N ARG A 733 26.29 4.81 -15.86
CA ARG A 733 25.88 5.97 -16.69
C ARG A 733 24.75 5.66 -17.68
N GLU A 734 24.39 4.40 -17.87
CA GLU A 734 23.23 3.99 -18.67
C GLU A 734 21.93 4.11 -17.87
N LEU A 735 22.01 4.27 -16.54
CA LEU A 735 20.90 4.41 -15.62
C LEU A 735 20.53 5.90 -15.42
N PRO A 736 19.33 6.23 -14.94
CA PRO A 736 18.88 7.60 -14.69
C PRO A 736 19.55 8.19 -13.43
N LEU A 737 20.84 8.36 -13.47
CA LEU A 737 21.69 8.82 -12.36
C LEU A 737 22.51 10.03 -12.81
N ASP A 738 22.62 11.05 -11.95
CA ASP A 738 23.56 12.14 -12.17
C ASP A 738 25.03 11.69 -12.03
N ASP A 739 25.97 12.51 -12.47
CA ASP A 739 27.41 12.19 -12.44
C ASP A 739 27.94 12.00 -11.02
N ASP A 740 27.37 12.66 -10.00
CA ASP A 740 27.79 12.51 -8.60
C ASP A 740 27.27 11.19 -8.01
N SER A 741 26.03 10.79 -8.31
CA SER A 741 25.47 9.48 -7.95
C SER A 741 26.24 8.32 -8.55
N VAL A 742 26.61 8.41 -9.84
CA VAL A 742 27.47 7.40 -10.50
C VAL A 742 28.82 7.27 -9.79
N ARG A 743 29.44 8.40 -9.41
CA ARG A 743 30.73 8.38 -8.70
C ARG A 743 30.59 7.84 -7.29
N ALA A 744 29.57 8.25 -6.56
CA ALA A 744 29.30 7.81 -5.19
C ALA A 744 29.04 6.30 -5.12
N LEU A 745 28.19 5.75 -5.99
CA LEU A 745 27.94 4.31 -6.10
C LEU A 745 29.21 3.53 -6.45
N ALA A 746 29.93 3.99 -7.47
CA ALA A 746 31.15 3.31 -7.90
C ALA A 746 32.21 3.30 -6.79
N ARG A 747 32.34 4.36 -5.99
CA ARG A 747 33.28 4.44 -4.84
C ARG A 747 32.83 3.55 -3.69
N LEU A 748 31.54 3.55 -3.34
CA LEU A 748 31.02 2.68 -2.28
C LEU A 748 31.42 1.21 -2.52
N PHE A 749 31.20 0.74 -3.75
CA PHE A 749 31.56 -0.64 -4.10
C PHE A 749 33.07 -0.83 -4.25
N ASP A 750 33.83 0.15 -4.78
CA ASP A 750 35.28 0.06 -4.85
C ASP A 750 35.89 -0.06 -3.45
N TYR A 751 35.38 0.71 -2.48
CA TYR A 751 35.86 0.60 -1.09
C TYR A 751 35.53 -0.76 -0.48
N GLN A 752 34.31 -1.27 -0.69
CA GLN A 752 33.92 -2.62 -0.23
C GLN A 752 34.83 -3.71 -0.80
N LEU A 753 35.01 -3.68 -2.15
CA LEU A 753 35.79 -4.70 -2.84
C LEU A 753 37.28 -4.66 -2.50
N ARG A 754 37.84 -3.46 -2.28
CA ARG A 754 39.23 -3.30 -1.89
C ARG A 754 39.47 -3.70 -0.44
N TYR A 755 38.51 -3.43 0.46
CA TYR A 755 38.64 -3.74 1.87
C TYR A 755 38.41 -5.22 2.19
N ALA A 756 37.31 -5.82 1.65
CA ALA A 756 36.91 -7.17 2.04
C ALA A 756 36.79 -8.17 0.86
N GLY A 757 37.01 -7.72 -0.37
CA GLY A 757 36.97 -8.55 -1.58
C GLY A 757 35.52 -8.78 -2.12
N PRO A 758 35.39 -9.40 -3.31
CA PRO A 758 34.11 -9.57 -3.99
C PRO A 758 33.17 -10.52 -3.25
N GLU A 759 33.68 -11.42 -2.42
CA GLU A 759 32.88 -12.38 -1.67
C GLU A 759 32.19 -11.75 -0.45
N SER A 760 32.51 -10.50 -0.12
CA SER A 760 31.86 -9.70 0.94
C SER A 760 30.63 -8.95 0.47
N VAL A 761 30.21 -9.11 -0.78
CA VAL A 761 28.99 -8.50 -1.33
C VAL A 761 27.92 -9.56 -1.43
N SER A 762 26.76 -9.31 -0.77
CA SER A 762 25.58 -10.17 -0.88
C SER A 762 24.95 -10.06 -2.27
N THR A 763 24.43 -11.17 -2.76
CA THR A 763 23.76 -11.27 -4.06
C THR A 763 22.50 -12.15 -3.94
N ASP A 764 21.75 -12.26 -5.01
CA ASP A 764 20.61 -13.19 -5.10
C ASP A 764 20.99 -14.68 -4.94
N SER A 765 22.27 -15.02 -4.96
CA SER A 765 22.79 -16.38 -4.72
C SER A 765 23.76 -16.48 -3.54
N ARG A 766 23.99 -15.38 -2.81
CA ARG A 766 24.94 -15.35 -1.70
C ARG A 766 24.43 -14.48 -0.55
N LEU A 767 24.27 -15.08 0.62
CA LEU A 767 24.06 -14.41 1.90
C LEU A 767 25.40 -14.19 2.59
N VAL A 768 25.73 -12.95 2.95
CA VAL A 768 26.99 -12.61 3.59
C VAL A 768 26.78 -12.40 5.08
N VAL A 769 27.65 -13.03 5.88
CA VAL A 769 27.72 -12.88 7.36
C VAL A 769 29.11 -12.37 7.74
N GLU A 770 29.17 -11.12 8.19
CA GLU A 770 30.39 -10.57 8.78
C GLU A 770 30.42 -10.81 10.28
N VAL A 771 31.59 -11.17 10.82
CA VAL A 771 31.75 -11.44 12.24
C VAL A 771 32.82 -10.52 12.80
N GLU A 772 32.44 -9.59 13.64
CA GLU A 772 33.29 -8.70 14.37
C GLU A 772 33.47 -9.16 15.82
N ARG A 773 34.66 -8.92 16.37
CA ARG A 773 35.00 -9.16 17.79
C ARG A 773 35.32 -7.84 18.46
N ASP A 774 34.30 -7.22 19.01
CA ASP A 774 34.52 -6.03 19.81
C ASP A 774 35.14 -6.41 21.18
N ARG A 775 36.37 -6.01 21.36
CA ARG A 775 37.10 -6.23 22.60
C ARG A 775 36.90 -5.11 23.62
N GLN A 776 36.35 -3.96 23.21
CA GLN A 776 36.11 -2.81 24.08
C GLN A 776 34.81 -3.03 24.84
N GLU A 777 33.72 -3.35 24.12
CA GLU A 777 32.39 -3.67 24.68
C GLU A 777 32.32 -5.13 25.15
N TYR A 778 33.33 -5.96 24.87
CA TYR A 778 33.35 -7.38 25.18
C TYR A 778 32.23 -8.18 24.50
N GLU A 779 31.88 -7.81 23.25
CA GLU A 779 30.82 -8.38 22.45
C GLU A 779 31.33 -8.98 21.13
N ARG A 780 30.54 -9.84 20.55
CA ARG A 780 30.67 -10.34 19.19
C ARG A 780 29.42 -9.96 18.43
N HIS A 781 29.62 -9.32 17.30
CA HIS A 781 28.56 -8.92 16.39
C HIS A 781 28.58 -9.78 15.13
N TYR A 782 27.41 -10.20 14.69
CA TYR A 782 27.17 -10.89 13.43
C TYR A 782 26.31 -9.97 12.57
N TYR A 783 26.90 -9.36 11.54
CA TYR A 783 26.20 -8.54 10.57
C TYR A 783 25.75 -9.43 9.42
N VAL A 784 24.46 -9.61 9.25
CA VAL A 784 23.86 -10.40 8.18
C VAL A 784 23.37 -9.45 7.11
N HIS A 785 23.98 -9.49 5.94
CA HIS A 785 23.63 -8.65 4.80
C HIS A 785 22.54 -9.34 3.98
N SER A 786 21.30 -8.99 4.26
CA SER A 786 20.09 -9.53 3.66
C SER A 786 19.16 -8.39 3.25
N ALA A 787 19.24 -7.95 2.00
CA ALA A 787 18.46 -6.83 1.50
C ALA A 787 16.97 -7.18 1.27
N TYR A 788 16.40 -8.10 2.05
CA TYR A 788 15.02 -8.59 1.91
C TYR A 788 13.97 -7.65 2.51
N GLY A 789 14.39 -6.47 2.97
CA GLY A 789 13.51 -5.53 3.65
C GLY A 789 13.25 -5.88 5.12
N ARG A 790 12.84 -4.87 5.88
CA ARG A 790 12.76 -4.96 7.34
C ARG A 790 11.81 -6.05 7.85
N LYS A 791 10.72 -6.34 7.15
CA LYS A 791 9.74 -7.35 7.58
C LYS A 791 10.36 -8.75 7.62
N VAL A 792 10.97 -9.16 6.52
CA VAL A 792 11.64 -10.46 6.40
C VAL A 792 12.87 -10.52 7.31
N ASN A 793 13.65 -9.45 7.36
CA ASN A 793 14.82 -9.36 8.22
C ASN A 793 14.47 -9.44 9.72
N ASP A 794 13.35 -8.85 10.17
CA ASP A 794 12.87 -9.00 11.56
C ASP A 794 12.50 -10.45 11.87
N GLY A 795 11.86 -11.16 10.94
CA GLY A 795 11.55 -12.58 11.10
C GLY A 795 12.79 -13.47 11.12
N LEU A 796 13.70 -13.31 10.14
CA LEU A 796 14.97 -14.05 10.09
C LEU A 796 15.84 -13.80 11.32
N SER A 797 15.97 -12.55 11.74
CA SER A 797 16.75 -12.20 12.93
C SER A 797 16.20 -12.82 14.21
N ARG A 798 14.87 -12.88 14.38
CA ARG A 798 14.23 -13.54 15.54
C ARG A 798 14.42 -15.05 15.48
N LEU A 799 14.30 -15.65 14.31
CA LEU A 799 14.53 -17.08 14.11
C LEU A 799 15.97 -17.45 14.52
N LEU A 800 16.93 -16.71 13.97
CA LEU A 800 18.36 -16.95 14.26
C LEU A 800 18.74 -16.59 15.70
N ALA A 801 18.20 -15.53 16.27
CA ALA A 801 18.42 -15.18 17.66
C ALA A 801 17.89 -16.26 18.62
N TYR A 802 16.75 -16.87 18.29
CA TYR A 802 16.19 -17.98 19.06
C TYR A 802 17.12 -19.19 19.02
N GLU A 803 17.59 -19.61 17.84
CA GLU A 803 18.52 -20.73 17.68
C GLU A 803 19.87 -20.44 18.38
N CYS A 804 20.44 -19.25 18.17
CA CYS A 804 21.67 -18.82 18.83
C CYS A 804 21.53 -18.81 20.36
N ALA A 805 20.39 -18.36 20.89
CA ALA A 805 20.16 -18.33 22.33
C ALA A 805 20.07 -19.75 22.93
N GLN A 806 19.49 -20.69 22.20
CA GLN A 806 19.47 -22.11 22.60
C GLN A 806 20.87 -22.70 22.63
N GLU A 807 21.68 -22.49 21.60
CA GLU A 807 23.06 -23.01 21.52
C GLU A 807 23.99 -22.33 22.55
N ALA A 808 23.99 -21.00 22.59
CA ALA A 808 24.87 -20.22 23.46
C ALA A 808 24.45 -20.27 24.94
N THR A 809 23.19 -20.60 25.25
CA THR A 809 22.57 -20.42 26.58
C THR A 809 22.85 -18.99 27.10
N ALA A 810 22.63 -17.98 26.25
CA ALA A 810 22.86 -16.56 26.53
C ALA A 810 21.82 -15.70 25.79
N ASN A 811 21.59 -14.50 26.29
CA ASN A 811 20.77 -13.53 25.59
C ASN A 811 21.46 -13.07 24.31
N VAL A 812 20.71 -12.90 23.24
CA VAL A 812 21.11 -12.35 21.95
C VAL A 812 20.35 -11.05 21.74
N GLN A 813 21.08 -9.95 21.53
CA GLN A 813 20.48 -8.69 21.15
C GLN A 813 20.31 -8.65 19.64
N VAL A 814 19.27 -8.00 19.16
CA VAL A 814 18.91 -7.93 17.73
C VAL A 814 18.68 -6.49 17.34
N ALA A 815 19.34 -6.04 16.27
CA ALA A 815 19.05 -4.77 15.60
C ALA A 815 18.72 -5.03 14.12
N VAL A 816 17.64 -4.44 13.59
CA VAL A 816 17.09 -4.78 12.26
C VAL A 816 17.00 -3.54 11.38
N ALA A 817 17.48 -3.67 10.13
CA ALA A 817 17.33 -2.68 9.06
C ALA A 817 16.73 -3.30 7.80
N ASP A 818 16.49 -2.48 6.76
CA ASP A 818 16.00 -2.97 5.47
C ASP A 818 17.05 -3.82 4.73
N ASN A 819 18.33 -3.45 4.86
CA ASN A 819 19.48 -4.09 4.17
C ASN A 819 20.14 -5.21 4.98
N GLY A 820 19.60 -5.57 6.15
CA GLY A 820 20.14 -6.63 6.99
C GLY A 820 19.78 -6.50 8.47
N PHE A 821 20.50 -7.27 9.30
CA PHE A 821 20.34 -7.22 10.75
C PHE A 821 21.63 -7.59 11.47
N VAL A 822 21.66 -7.30 12.75
CA VAL A 822 22.81 -7.60 13.63
C VAL A 822 22.36 -8.48 14.78
N LEU A 823 23.14 -9.52 15.07
CA LEU A 823 23.04 -10.31 16.28
C LEU A 823 24.25 -10.04 17.16
N SER A 824 24.01 -9.53 18.37
CA SER A 824 25.07 -9.22 19.33
C SER A 824 25.01 -10.13 20.54
N MET A 825 26.16 -10.67 20.96
CA MET A 825 26.25 -11.55 22.10
C MET A 825 27.60 -11.43 22.81
N PRO A 826 27.69 -11.83 24.10
CA PRO A 826 28.94 -11.76 24.84
C PRO A 826 30.09 -12.49 24.16
N LEU A 827 31.30 -11.87 24.10
CA LEU A 827 32.48 -12.37 23.40
C LEU A 827 32.90 -13.78 23.82
N ASN A 828 32.64 -14.16 25.08
CA ASN A 828 32.96 -15.48 25.62
C ASN A 828 32.03 -16.61 25.17
N ARG A 829 30.95 -16.28 24.47
CA ARG A 829 30.04 -17.25 23.87
C ARG A 829 30.36 -17.43 22.38
N LYS A 830 30.38 -18.67 21.97
CA LYS A 830 30.62 -19.04 20.56
C LYS A 830 29.40 -19.76 20.03
N VAL A 831 28.93 -19.28 18.91
CA VAL A 831 27.85 -19.88 18.17
C VAL A 831 28.35 -20.15 16.76
N ASP A 832 27.97 -21.27 16.20
CA ASP A 832 28.20 -21.61 14.81
C ASP A 832 27.01 -21.20 13.97
N LEU A 833 26.95 -19.87 13.68
CA LEU A 833 25.80 -19.32 12.93
C LEU A 833 25.67 -19.93 11.53
N GLU A 834 26.80 -20.27 10.90
CA GLU A 834 26.81 -20.92 9.59
C GLU A 834 26.19 -22.32 9.68
N GLY A 835 26.60 -23.13 10.67
CA GLY A 835 25.97 -24.42 10.91
C GLY A 835 24.48 -24.33 11.29
N ILE A 836 24.07 -23.29 12.04
CA ILE A 836 22.64 -23.05 12.32
C ILE A 836 21.87 -22.77 11.02
N LEU A 837 22.41 -21.89 10.13
CA LEU A 837 21.76 -21.56 8.85
C LEU A 837 21.66 -22.79 7.94
N GLU A 838 22.71 -23.63 7.88
CA GLU A 838 22.70 -24.89 7.10
C GLU A 838 21.73 -25.94 7.66
N ASP A 839 21.50 -25.96 8.97
CA ASP A 839 20.59 -26.91 9.64
C ASP A 839 19.13 -26.47 9.66
N LEU A 840 18.81 -25.23 9.31
CA LEU A 840 17.43 -24.76 9.22
C LEU A 840 16.66 -25.49 8.11
N ARG A 841 15.38 -25.74 8.36
CA ARG A 841 14.46 -26.35 7.40
C ARG A 841 13.19 -25.50 7.29
N PRO A 842 12.62 -25.35 6.08
CA PRO A 842 11.41 -24.53 5.88
C PRO A 842 10.24 -24.96 6.77
N GLU A 843 10.06 -26.25 6.95
CA GLU A 843 8.98 -26.82 7.76
C GLU A 843 9.02 -26.45 9.25
N ASP A 844 10.22 -26.10 9.77
CA ASP A 844 10.42 -25.76 11.18
C ASP A 844 10.25 -24.25 11.46
N VAL A 845 10.28 -23.41 10.43
CA VAL A 845 10.34 -21.93 10.54
C VAL A 845 9.17 -21.40 11.35
N ARG A 846 7.95 -21.83 11.04
CA ARG A 846 6.74 -21.35 11.72
C ARG A 846 6.71 -21.70 13.21
N GLU A 847 7.05 -22.93 13.55
CA GLU A 847 7.06 -23.39 14.94
C GLU A 847 8.12 -22.68 15.76
N LYS A 848 9.33 -22.53 15.20
CA LYS A 848 10.45 -21.84 15.85
C LYS A 848 10.15 -20.33 16.02
N LEU A 849 9.60 -19.66 15.02
CA LEU A 849 9.18 -18.27 15.12
C LEU A 849 8.05 -18.10 16.14
N ARG A 850 7.07 -19.00 16.17
CA ARG A 850 6.00 -18.96 17.19
C ARG A 850 6.61 -19.06 18.60
N SER A 851 7.59 -19.93 18.79
CA SER A 851 8.33 -20.06 20.05
C SER A 851 9.16 -18.82 20.39
N ALA A 852 9.80 -18.20 19.39
CA ALA A 852 10.56 -16.97 19.56
C ALA A 852 9.71 -15.76 19.91
N LEU A 853 8.44 -15.74 19.48
CA LEU A 853 7.50 -14.65 19.73
C LEU A 853 6.84 -14.74 21.12
N ALA A 854 6.82 -15.92 21.73
CA ALA A 854 6.17 -16.14 23.03
C ALA A 854 6.75 -15.20 24.11
N GLY A 855 5.88 -14.46 24.80
CA GLY A 855 6.26 -13.55 25.88
C GLY A 855 6.92 -12.22 25.41
N THR A 856 6.95 -11.92 24.12
CA THR A 856 7.52 -10.68 23.59
C THR A 856 6.52 -9.52 23.61
N ASP A 857 7.03 -8.28 23.63
CA ASP A 857 6.22 -7.06 23.52
C ASP A 857 5.45 -7.00 22.18
N LEU A 858 6.03 -7.58 21.12
CA LEU A 858 5.38 -7.69 19.81
C LEU A 858 4.09 -8.51 19.90
N LEU A 859 4.14 -9.68 20.54
CA LEU A 859 2.96 -10.53 20.77
C LEU A 859 1.90 -9.80 21.61
N GLN A 860 2.31 -9.13 22.70
CA GLN A 860 1.41 -8.38 23.57
C GLN A 860 0.72 -7.24 22.82
N ARG A 861 1.46 -6.48 22.00
CA ARG A 861 0.94 -5.38 21.18
C ARG A 861 -0.10 -5.86 20.19
N TYR A 862 0.20 -6.91 19.42
CA TYR A 862 -0.73 -7.43 18.42
C TYR A 862 -1.91 -8.16 19.04
N PHE A 863 -1.73 -8.85 20.15
CA PHE A 863 -2.85 -9.42 20.89
C PHE A 863 -3.83 -8.32 21.35
N ARG A 864 -3.36 -7.20 21.89
CA ARG A 864 -4.21 -6.07 22.25
C ARG A 864 -5.03 -5.56 21.06
N ILE A 865 -4.39 -5.41 19.92
CA ILE A 865 -5.04 -4.95 18.67
C ILE A 865 -6.11 -5.95 18.24
N ASN A 866 -5.79 -7.23 18.17
CA ASN A 866 -6.70 -8.29 17.75
C ASN A 866 -7.83 -8.55 18.75
N ALA A 867 -7.55 -8.51 20.06
CA ALA A 867 -8.56 -8.57 21.10
C ALA A 867 -9.56 -7.40 21.02
N THR A 868 -9.11 -6.23 20.60
CA THR A 868 -9.97 -5.07 20.39
C THR A 868 -10.78 -5.21 19.09
N ARG A 869 -10.16 -5.61 18.00
CA ARG A 869 -10.84 -5.82 16.70
C ARG A 869 -11.85 -6.96 16.77
N SER A 870 -11.54 -8.05 17.44
CA SER A 870 -12.48 -9.17 17.65
C SER A 870 -13.57 -8.86 18.69
N LEU A 871 -13.60 -7.64 19.23
CA LEU A 871 -14.56 -7.22 20.26
C LEU A 871 -14.41 -8.00 21.60
N MET A 872 -13.25 -8.56 21.86
CA MET A 872 -12.90 -9.15 23.17
C MET A 872 -12.70 -8.05 24.20
N ILE A 873 -12.00 -6.99 23.81
CA ILE A 873 -11.85 -5.74 24.56
C ILE A 873 -12.72 -4.69 23.88
N LEU A 874 -13.69 -4.13 24.59
CA LEU A 874 -14.53 -3.06 24.06
C LEU A 874 -13.90 -1.72 24.36
N LYS A 875 -13.66 -0.90 23.31
CA LYS A 875 -13.19 0.48 23.40
C LYS A 875 -14.23 1.37 24.09
N ARG A 876 -15.50 1.23 23.66
CA ARG A 876 -16.64 2.01 24.13
C ARG A 876 -17.75 1.12 24.67
N TYR A 877 -18.16 1.38 25.90
CA TYR A 877 -19.26 0.64 26.53
C TYR A 877 -20.09 1.58 27.41
N LYS A 878 -21.40 1.67 27.12
CA LYS A 878 -22.38 2.50 27.86
C LYS A 878 -21.95 3.99 28.03
N GLY A 879 -21.32 4.55 27.02
CA GLY A 879 -20.87 5.96 27.04
C GLY A 879 -19.51 6.18 27.72
N TYR A 880 -18.90 5.14 28.26
CA TYR A 880 -17.52 5.15 28.76
C TYR A 880 -16.58 4.72 27.65
N GLU A 881 -15.49 5.45 27.46
CA GLU A 881 -14.40 5.14 26.55
C GLU A 881 -13.15 4.77 27.37
N LYS A 882 -12.62 3.55 27.14
CA LYS A 882 -11.43 3.07 27.81
C LYS A 882 -10.21 3.82 27.29
N SER A 883 -9.38 4.30 28.20
CA SER A 883 -8.06 4.84 27.86
C SER A 883 -7.13 3.75 27.33
N ALA A 884 -6.04 4.16 26.66
CA ALA A 884 -4.99 3.28 26.19
C ALA A 884 -4.43 2.36 27.31
N SER A 885 -4.10 2.98 28.44
CA SER A 885 -3.57 2.21 29.60
C SER A 885 -4.56 1.21 30.18
N GLU A 886 -5.86 1.52 30.17
CA GLU A 886 -6.88 0.54 30.59
C GLU A 886 -7.06 -0.60 29.59
N GLN A 887 -6.88 -0.34 28.30
CA GLN A 887 -6.86 -1.36 27.27
C GLN A 887 -5.62 -2.24 27.41
N GLN A 888 -4.45 -1.66 27.69
CA GLN A 888 -3.20 -2.37 27.91
C GLN A 888 -3.30 -3.35 29.09
N VAL A 889 -3.71 -2.85 30.27
CA VAL A 889 -3.89 -3.69 31.47
C VAL A 889 -4.91 -4.82 31.22
N SER A 890 -6.01 -4.50 30.51
CA SER A 890 -7.00 -5.52 30.15
C SER A 890 -6.41 -6.58 29.23
N SER A 891 -5.57 -6.19 28.29
CA SER A 891 -4.92 -7.07 27.33
C SER A 891 -3.91 -8.00 27.98
N GLU A 892 -3.06 -7.51 28.87
CA GLU A 892 -2.06 -8.33 29.59
C GLU A 892 -2.70 -9.43 30.43
N MET A 893 -3.79 -9.09 31.13
CA MET A 893 -4.55 -10.07 31.92
C MET A 893 -5.23 -11.14 31.06
N LEU A 894 -5.66 -10.78 29.84
CA LEU A 894 -6.35 -11.67 28.92
C LEU A 894 -5.37 -12.52 28.10
N LEU A 895 -4.17 -12.00 27.78
CA LEU A 895 -3.16 -12.74 27.04
C LEU A 895 -2.72 -13.99 27.77
N GLY A 896 -2.30 -13.87 29.05
CA GLY A 896 -1.87 -15.03 29.82
C GLY A 896 -2.97 -16.08 29.99
N PHE A 897 -4.26 -15.68 29.96
CA PHE A 897 -5.37 -16.63 29.93
C PHE A 897 -5.60 -17.23 28.53
N ALA A 898 -5.45 -16.42 27.47
CA ALA A 898 -5.64 -16.88 26.10
C ALA A 898 -4.57 -17.90 25.66
N GLU A 899 -3.34 -17.77 26.17
CA GLU A 899 -2.25 -18.71 25.95
C GLU A 899 -2.50 -20.10 26.59
N ASP A 900 -3.29 -20.16 27.67
CA ASP A 900 -3.68 -21.39 28.33
C ASP A 900 -4.85 -22.13 27.63
N LEU A 901 -5.50 -21.47 26.65
CA LEU A 901 -6.65 -22.04 25.93
C LEU A 901 -6.19 -22.71 24.62
N GLU A 902 -6.61 -23.95 24.43
CA GLU A 902 -6.39 -24.67 23.19
C GLU A 902 -7.22 -24.05 22.05
N GLU A 903 -6.58 -23.80 20.90
CA GLU A 903 -7.26 -23.31 19.68
C GLU A 903 -8.13 -22.06 19.91
N PHE A 904 -7.62 -21.07 20.61
CA PHE A 904 -8.36 -19.84 20.86
C PHE A 904 -8.22 -18.84 19.72
N ALA A 905 -9.30 -18.54 19.00
CA ALA A 905 -9.31 -17.76 17.77
C ALA A 905 -8.53 -16.43 17.82
N VAL A 906 -8.56 -15.71 18.96
CA VAL A 906 -7.90 -14.40 19.07
C VAL A 906 -6.38 -14.51 19.20
N ILE A 907 -5.87 -15.55 19.87
CA ILE A 907 -4.42 -15.76 19.97
C ILE A 907 -3.87 -16.35 18.66
N GLU A 908 -4.61 -17.25 18.02
CA GLU A 908 -4.23 -17.80 16.72
C GLU A 908 -4.19 -16.70 15.66
N GLU A 909 -5.17 -15.80 15.64
CA GLU A 909 -5.13 -14.62 14.76
C GLU A 909 -3.94 -13.71 15.05
N THR A 910 -3.55 -13.59 16.34
CA THR A 910 -2.40 -12.76 16.70
C THR A 910 -1.11 -13.34 16.12
N TYR A 911 -0.90 -14.64 16.23
CA TYR A 911 0.24 -15.32 15.60
C TYR A 911 0.16 -15.26 14.08
N ARG A 912 -1.03 -15.50 13.47
CA ARG A 912 -1.20 -15.37 12.02
C ARG A 912 -0.81 -13.97 11.54
N GLU A 913 -1.37 -12.90 12.14
CA GLU A 913 -1.07 -11.52 11.72
C GLU A 913 0.42 -11.19 11.85
N ILE A 914 1.08 -11.65 12.92
CA ILE A 914 2.51 -11.40 13.08
C ILE A 914 3.30 -12.19 12.03
N LEU A 915 3.07 -13.47 11.89
CA LEU A 915 3.85 -14.34 11.00
C LEU A 915 3.63 -13.99 9.52
N GLU A 916 2.36 -13.87 9.10
CA GLU A 916 2.04 -13.64 7.68
C GLU A 916 2.15 -12.17 7.28
N ASP A 917 1.50 -11.25 8.04
CA ASP A 917 1.33 -9.87 7.58
C ASP A 917 2.51 -8.97 8.00
N LYS A 918 3.27 -9.33 9.06
CA LYS A 918 4.34 -8.48 9.62
C LYS A 918 5.74 -9.01 9.39
N LEU A 919 5.91 -10.32 9.37
CA LEU A 919 7.21 -10.96 9.18
C LEU A 919 7.36 -11.62 7.81
N ASN A 920 6.30 -11.71 6.99
CA ASN A 920 6.29 -12.38 5.69
C ASN A 920 6.90 -13.79 5.79
N VAL A 921 6.36 -14.63 6.66
CA VAL A 921 6.93 -15.94 6.98
C VAL A 921 7.08 -16.85 5.75
N ALA A 922 6.22 -16.72 4.75
CA ALA A 922 6.33 -17.48 3.51
C ALA A 922 7.62 -17.18 2.74
N GLU A 923 8.05 -15.92 2.72
CA GLU A 923 9.33 -15.51 2.11
C GLU A 923 10.52 -16.03 2.91
N ILE A 924 10.41 -16.05 4.25
CA ILE A 924 11.42 -16.66 5.13
C ILE A 924 11.54 -18.16 4.86
N GLU A 925 10.43 -18.87 4.72
CA GLU A 925 10.41 -20.30 4.35
C GLU A 925 11.06 -20.53 2.98
N GLY A 926 10.84 -19.63 2.01
CA GLY A 926 11.49 -19.66 0.71
C GLY A 926 13.01 -19.51 0.81
N ILE A 927 13.49 -18.47 1.51
CA ILE A 927 14.93 -18.20 1.72
C ILE A 927 15.61 -19.38 2.43
N VAL A 928 14.99 -19.93 3.49
CA VAL A 928 15.50 -21.11 4.18
C VAL A 928 15.51 -22.32 3.25
N GLY A 929 14.54 -22.46 2.34
CA GLY A 929 14.50 -23.48 1.32
C GLY A 929 15.66 -23.38 0.31
N GLU A 930 15.97 -22.18 -0.15
CA GLU A 930 17.11 -21.90 -1.04
C GLU A 930 18.46 -22.18 -0.37
N MET A 931 18.61 -21.85 0.91
CA MET A 931 19.81 -22.25 1.68
C MET A 931 19.90 -23.76 1.81
N ALA A 932 18.80 -24.45 2.11
CA ALA A 932 18.77 -25.90 2.28
C ALA A 932 19.02 -26.68 0.96
N SER A 933 18.63 -26.10 -0.20
CA SER A 933 18.92 -26.68 -1.52
C SER A 933 20.34 -26.36 -2.01
N GLY A 934 20.99 -25.34 -1.46
CA GLY A 934 22.30 -24.84 -1.89
C GLY A 934 22.20 -23.83 -3.05
N ASP A 935 21.03 -23.33 -3.36
CA ASP A 935 20.83 -22.25 -4.35
C ASP A 935 21.26 -20.90 -3.77
N LEU A 936 21.17 -20.71 -2.45
CA LEU A 936 21.68 -19.57 -1.71
C LEU A 936 22.85 -20.00 -0.81
N GLU A 937 24.08 -19.61 -1.20
CA GLU A 937 25.30 -19.88 -0.46
C GLU A 937 25.46 -18.93 0.74
N VAL A 938 25.90 -19.43 1.89
CA VAL A 938 26.25 -18.60 3.06
C VAL A 938 27.76 -18.36 3.08
N SER A 939 28.17 -17.08 2.96
CA SER A 939 29.59 -16.68 3.01
C SER A 939 29.93 -15.96 4.32
N ARG A 940 30.97 -16.39 5.00
CA ARG A 940 31.35 -15.85 6.31
C ARG A 940 32.69 -15.13 6.27
N HIS A 941 32.72 -13.90 6.78
CA HIS A 941 33.90 -13.06 6.87
C HIS A 941 34.22 -12.71 8.32
N LEU A 942 35.48 -12.99 8.74
CA LEU A 942 35.99 -12.57 10.04
C LEU A 942 36.74 -11.27 9.86
N LEU A 943 36.31 -10.21 10.48
CA LEU A 943 36.83 -8.87 10.31
C LEU A 943 37.17 -8.24 11.66
N ASP A 944 38.15 -7.34 11.67
CA ASP A 944 38.55 -6.56 12.85
C ASP A 944 37.70 -5.27 12.98
N SER A 945 37.06 -4.84 11.91
CA SER A 945 36.09 -3.71 11.84
C SER A 945 35.04 -3.99 10.77
N PRO A 946 33.82 -3.44 10.90
CA PRO A 946 32.75 -3.58 9.90
C PRO A 946 33.20 -3.10 8.53
N THR A 947 32.66 -3.70 7.48
CA THR A 947 32.88 -3.22 6.10
C THR A 947 32.05 -1.94 5.82
N PRO A 948 32.36 -1.18 4.75
CA PRO A 948 31.60 -0.02 4.33
C PRO A 948 30.06 -0.30 4.18
N ARG A 949 29.70 -1.50 3.77
CA ARG A 949 28.29 -1.92 3.65
C ARG A 949 27.66 -2.26 5.01
N ALA A 950 28.45 -2.63 6.01
CA ALA A 950 27.96 -2.93 7.36
C ALA A 950 27.86 -1.69 8.27
N PHE A 951 28.37 -0.53 7.88
CA PHE A 951 28.39 0.66 8.76
C PHE A 951 27.00 1.07 9.27
N GLY A 952 25.96 1.02 8.41
CA GLY A 952 24.59 1.30 8.82
C GLY A 952 24.07 0.34 9.88
N LEU A 953 24.41 -0.94 9.75
CA LEU A 953 24.06 -2.00 10.71
C LEU A 953 24.85 -1.84 12.03
N ALA A 954 26.15 -1.51 11.94
CA ALA A 954 27.01 -1.32 13.11
C ALA A 954 26.57 -0.13 13.98
N THR A 955 26.21 1.01 13.34
CA THR A 955 25.69 2.17 14.07
C THR A 955 24.31 1.91 14.67
N LEU A 956 23.48 1.11 14.03
CA LEU A 956 22.17 0.74 14.55
C LEU A 956 22.27 -0.10 15.84
N SER A 957 23.26 -1.00 15.92
CA SER A 957 23.49 -1.80 17.12
C SER A 957 24.04 -0.98 18.28
N ALA A 958 24.79 0.10 17.99
CA ALA A 958 25.36 1.00 18.99
C ALA A 958 24.35 2.07 19.49
N SER A 959 23.25 2.31 18.76
CA SER A 959 22.34 3.44 19.01
C SER A 959 21.53 3.33 20.31
N ASP A 960 21.42 2.15 20.92
CA ASP A 960 20.79 1.97 22.24
C ASP A 960 21.59 2.59 23.40
N VAL A 961 22.85 2.99 23.14
CA VAL A 961 23.79 3.46 24.17
C VAL A 961 24.33 4.86 23.88
N VAL A 962 24.20 5.41 22.66
CA VAL A 962 25.00 6.55 22.21
C VAL A 962 24.15 7.71 21.70
N LEU A 963 24.48 8.95 22.14
CA LEU A 963 23.90 10.20 21.66
C LEU A 963 24.26 10.42 20.17
N ALA A 964 23.42 11.15 19.42
CA ALA A 964 23.58 11.40 17.97
C ALA A 964 24.96 12.01 17.55
N GLU A 965 25.66 12.70 18.47
CA GLU A 965 27.00 13.20 18.26
C GLU A 965 28.05 12.07 18.26
N ASP A 966 27.81 11.01 19.03
CA ASP A 966 28.70 9.83 19.13
C ASP A 966 28.50 8.88 17.92
N GLU A 967 27.28 8.80 17.36
CA GLU A 967 27.04 8.04 16.13
C GLU A 967 27.85 8.57 14.95
N SER A 968 27.89 9.90 14.78
CA SER A 968 28.71 10.52 13.74
C SER A 968 30.21 10.28 13.95
N ALA A 969 30.68 10.28 15.19
CA ALA A 969 32.05 10.01 15.52
C ALA A 969 32.44 8.53 15.31
N ALA A 970 31.53 7.60 15.64
CA ALA A 970 31.74 6.18 15.38
C ALA A 970 31.81 5.88 13.89
N LEU A 971 30.87 6.43 13.09
CA LEU A 971 30.92 6.33 11.63
C LEU A 971 32.22 6.88 11.06
N GLN A 972 32.67 8.03 11.52
CA GLN A 972 33.91 8.62 11.08
C GLN A 972 35.13 7.72 11.44
N ALA A 973 35.15 7.12 12.62
CA ALA A 973 36.19 6.20 13.03
C ALA A 973 36.24 4.92 12.16
N PHE A 974 35.08 4.35 11.82
CA PHE A 974 35.00 3.23 10.88
C PHE A 974 35.51 3.62 9.49
N HIS A 975 35.13 4.80 8.99
CA HIS A 975 35.57 5.31 7.69
C HIS A 975 37.11 5.52 7.67
N GLU A 976 37.68 6.16 8.69
CA GLU A 976 39.12 6.39 8.80
C GLU A 976 39.89 5.06 8.79
N HIS A 977 39.40 4.06 9.53
CA HIS A 977 40.03 2.73 9.55
C HIS A 977 40.02 2.06 8.16
N VAL A 978 38.88 2.07 7.47
CA VAL A 978 38.76 1.50 6.11
C VAL A 978 39.69 2.23 5.14
N LEU A 979 39.72 3.57 5.17
CA LEU A 979 40.59 4.37 4.29
C LEU A 979 42.08 4.12 4.54
N GLU A 980 42.49 3.96 5.81
CA GLU A 980 43.88 3.60 6.15
C GLU A 980 44.23 2.22 5.58
N GLU A 981 43.39 1.23 5.72
CA GLU A 981 43.61 -0.14 5.23
C GLU A 981 43.67 -0.22 3.70
N ILE A 982 42.85 0.54 2.99
CA ILE A 982 42.87 0.58 1.51
C ILE A 982 43.91 1.57 0.94
N GLY A 983 44.57 2.36 1.80
CA GLY A 983 45.62 3.31 1.42
C GLY A 983 45.10 4.61 0.78
N GLU A 984 43.92 5.08 1.19
CA GLU A 984 43.31 6.36 0.78
C GLU A 984 43.46 7.40 1.91
N GLU A 985 43.55 8.71 1.55
CA GLU A 985 43.61 9.80 2.52
C GLU A 985 42.23 10.27 2.94
N SER A 986 41.99 10.44 4.24
CA SER A 986 40.71 10.97 4.76
C SER A 986 40.59 12.46 4.47
N LEU A 987 39.42 12.88 3.92
CA LEU A 987 39.05 14.29 3.70
C LEU A 987 38.57 15.00 4.99
N ALA A 988 38.33 14.27 6.07
CA ALA A 988 37.84 14.82 7.33
C ALA A 988 38.82 15.82 8.00
N GLY A 989 40.11 15.77 7.67
CA GLY A 989 41.11 16.72 8.15
C GLY A 989 41.10 18.11 7.48
N LEU A 990 40.29 18.31 6.44
CA LEU A 990 40.27 19.55 5.64
C LEU A 990 39.18 20.55 6.04
N SER A 991 38.26 20.22 6.94
CA SER A 991 37.16 21.09 7.37
C SER A 991 37.54 22.22 8.35
N GLY A 992 38.85 22.43 8.65
CA GLY A 992 39.35 23.34 9.68
C GLY A 992 40.13 24.56 9.21
N THR A 993 40.36 24.85 7.93
CA THR A 993 41.16 26.04 7.54
C THR A 993 40.71 26.75 6.28
N ASP A 994 40.21 27.97 6.54
CA ASP A 994 40.33 29.19 5.70
C ASP A 994 39.58 29.36 4.38
N GLY A 995 38.46 30.05 4.52
CA GLY A 995 37.98 30.99 3.50
C GLY A 995 38.99 32.17 3.31
N ARG A 996 40.05 31.98 2.55
CA ARG A 996 40.79 33.08 1.96
C ARG A 996 41.01 32.86 0.48
N SER A 997 40.25 33.66 -0.27
CA SER A 997 40.43 33.92 -1.69
C SER A 997 41.88 34.08 -2.12
N ARG A 998 42.37 33.24 -2.99
CA ARG A 998 43.53 33.55 -3.83
C ARG A 998 43.06 34.19 -5.13
N SER A 999 42.97 35.50 -5.13
CA SER A 999 43.08 36.32 -6.37
C SER A 999 44.55 36.38 -6.77
N GLY A 1000 44.94 35.53 -7.68
CA GLY A 1000 46.28 35.62 -8.27
C GLY A 1000 46.27 36.51 -9.54
N THR A 1001 46.70 37.76 -9.39
CA THR A 1001 47.18 38.58 -10.54
C THR A 1001 48.64 38.23 -10.76
N GLY A 1002 48.89 37.58 -11.89
CA GLY A 1002 50.21 37.41 -12.41
C GLY A 1002 50.79 38.73 -13.00
N THR A 1003 52.02 39.11 -12.64
CA THR A 1003 52.88 39.94 -13.46
C THR A 1003 54.27 39.31 -13.50
N ALA A 1004 54.69 38.98 -14.70
CA ALA A 1004 56.04 38.59 -15.02
C ALA A 1004 56.92 39.84 -15.02
N THR A 1005 58.10 39.78 -14.39
CA THR A 1005 59.36 40.46 -14.85
C THR A 1005 60.51 39.67 -14.32
N GLY A 1006 61.44 39.41 -15.10
CA GLY A 1006 62.61 38.78 -15.24
C GLY A 1006 63.79 39.48 -14.58
N ASP A 1007 64.92 38.78 -14.72
CA ASP A 1007 66.31 39.08 -14.52
C ASP A 1007 66.91 38.87 -13.13
N GLU A 1008 67.83 37.97 -13.10
CA GLU A 1008 69.16 37.60 -12.74
C GLU A 1008 69.24 36.22 -12.08
#